data_6e8615b5680c6dd8cc89828b1d39c3af
#
_entry.id   6e8615b5680c6dd8cc89828b1d39c3af
#
_cell.length_a   1.000
_cell.length_b   1.000
_cell.length_c   1.000
_cell.angle_alpha   90.00
_cell.angle_beta   90.00
_cell.angle_gamma   90.00
#
_symmetry.space_group_name_H-M   'P 1'
#
loop_
_entity.id
_entity.type
_entity.pdbx_description
1 polymer ?
#
loop_
_entity_poly.entity_id
_entity_poly.type
_entity_poly.pdbx_seq_one_letter_code
_entity_poly.pdbx_strand_id
1 'polypeptide(L)'
;MQTQNAESNSPVSQTERNDERDVSTRHFLPRASRPRIAGRMPATQRPSQKRKYRWLMWVCPILGLFSLAWFLVRVIPKPSRATYPCQRMAAPFASAFVIWMTGLIASTLAFRKAKLSLRQSRWAVAGVFIFVSVLALWMSLSLSGQAPATAAFTPSEPPNSPMGVAKGIHAGRVVWMHDPAATHWDGSSGSWWDDDNTDQTVVDGMVSKVIQTLAGEPNDIAAWDAIFRHFNQTKGRSDIGYQRGEKIAIKINMNQENSSGGSWSSRVGNPTPQVIHSMVRQLVEVVGVPGSAITIYDASRYIGNPIFDKIRNDSNPEFRNITFVVKSTLARNGRIRAAGDTSNPLHTRAGTAYLPQCVTGAKYLINMALLRPHSLYGITLSAKNHFGSVCFPSVSGNGGWTPEPLHNHGGRSNAMDTYNCLVNLNGHRHLGGKTLLYFIDGLYPARNQSNEVIKWQSFGDDWCSSLFASQDPVAIDSVALDFLRNEPRNTDVTGNPENYLHEAALADNPPSGTSYDPEIDGVHLASLGVHEHWNNAVEKQYSRNLGTGDGIELVLASYATVDGPVENISTGLRYDLIQHAITGAFSGDEIVVGEGTYFENINFGGKNLTLRSTDSGNPAVVAATIIKGNEQAVAFTRGEGDRCVLSGLTITGGRTGIYCSESSPTITHCRIENCGRPGIELRDGSNPTIMACEVMSNVGAGVEMWLKKDGRVVLYNYPTMTNCIIAENGQGGITGGFPTMNNCTIAANGGCGISSLEPTVMNSIIYHNGDNSAAMQVEGDAVITYTAVQGGWPGEGNMNDDPCFALAGYWDLNGTPDDTSDDFWVPGDYHLCSQAGRWNAGEQVWIQDAITSPCIDAGNADSDWSAEPEPNGQRINMGAYGGTPKASMSP
;
A
#
# COMPACT_ATOMS: atom_id res chain seq x y z
N MET A 1 -14.66 -40.30 48.98
CA MET A 1 -15.27 -39.76 50.19
C MET A 1 -15.71 -38.38 49.82
N GLN A 2 -16.90 -38.27 49.40
CA GLN A 2 -18.09 -37.79 50.14
C GLN A 2 -17.91 -36.35 50.62
N THR A 3 -18.69 -35.39 50.38
CA THR A 3 -20.05 -35.17 49.92
C THR A 3 -20.37 -33.75 50.17
N GLN A 4 -21.08 -33.10 49.26
CA GLN A 4 -22.38 -32.52 49.31
C GLN A 4 -22.52 -31.06 49.81
N ASN A 5 -23.06 -30.23 48.95
CA ASN A 5 -24.39 -29.53 48.95
C ASN A 5 -24.59 -28.46 50.05
N ALA A 6 -25.19 -27.37 49.84
CA ALA A 6 -26.38 -26.94 49.09
C ALA A 6 -26.55 -25.41 49.20
N GLU A 7 -27.13 -24.75 48.24
CA GLU A 7 -28.40 -23.99 48.21
C GLU A 7 -28.65 -22.95 49.37
N SER A 8 -29.10 -21.74 49.21
CA SER A 8 -30.30 -21.27 48.49
C SER A 8 -30.54 -19.78 48.70
N ASN A 9 -31.27 -19.19 47.74
CA ASN A 9 -32.36 -18.20 47.90
C ASN A 9 -32.15 -16.70 47.98
N SER A 10 -32.72 -16.08 46.94
CA SER A 10 -33.32 -14.72 46.92
C SER A 10 -34.53 -14.57 47.86
N PRO A 11 -35.10 -13.38 48.10
CA PRO A 11 -36.18 -12.80 47.26
C PRO A 11 -36.20 -11.23 47.15
N VAL A 12 -36.61 -10.67 46.01
CA VAL A 12 -37.92 -10.14 45.52
C VAL A 12 -38.61 -9.11 46.43
N SER A 13 -38.99 -7.94 45.86
CA SER A 13 -40.27 -7.22 45.84
C SER A 13 -40.09 -5.89 45.08
N GLN A 14 -40.70 -5.61 43.95
CA GLN A 14 -42.10 -5.25 43.60
C GLN A 14 -42.62 -3.98 44.27
N THR A 15 -43.07 -3.04 43.43
CA THR A 15 -44.42 -2.53 43.17
C THR A 15 -44.33 -1.35 42.21
N GLU A 16 -44.94 -1.40 41.03
CA GLU A 16 -46.30 -1.09 40.56
C GLU A 16 -46.72 0.38 40.82
N ARG A 17 -47.27 1.17 39.89
CA ARG A 17 -48.46 0.95 39.00
C ARG A 17 -48.62 2.11 38.00
N ASN A 18 -49.07 1.80 36.78
CA ASN A 18 -50.24 2.18 35.97
C ASN A 18 -50.66 3.66 35.89
N ASP A 19 -51.09 4.14 34.73
CA ASP A 19 -52.31 3.91 33.97
C ASP A 19 -52.28 4.56 32.57
N GLU A 20 -52.60 3.84 31.57
CA GLU A 20 -53.61 3.73 30.53
C GLU A 20 -54.49 4.96 30.20
N ARG A 21 -54.62 5.18 28.85
CA ARG A 21 -55.77 5.10 27.93
C ARG A 21 -55.52 5.87 26.64
N ASP A 22 -55.51 5.33 25.54
CA ASP A 22 -56.38 4.60 24.60
C ASP A 22 -57.31 5.52 23.76
N VAL A 23 -57.43 5.15 22.47
CA VAL A 23 -58.49 5.27 21.49
C VAL A 23 -58.48 6.38 20.42
N SER A 24 -58.11 5.98 19.28
CA SER A 24 -58.84 5.75 18.00
C SER A 24 -59.06 6.90 17.01
N THR A 25 -58.68 6.62 15.81
CA THR A 25 -59.31 6.64 14.46
C THR A 25 -59.73 7.92 13.74
N ARG A 26 -59.31 7.91 12.50
CA ARG A 26 -59.98 8.22 11.21
C ARG A 26 -59.78 9.58 10.54
N HIS A 27 -59.13 9.46 9.38
CA HIS A 27 -59.51 9.98 8.06
C HIS A 27 -59.96 11.44 7.86
N PHE A 28 -59.23 12.19 7.00
CA PHE A 28 -59.76 12.75 5.73
C PHE A 28 -58.91 13.96 5.29
N LEU A 29 -58.36 13.91 4.07
CA LEU A 29 -57.99 15.08 3.29
C LEU A 29 -59.29 15.80 2.82
N PRO A 30 -59.30 17.10 2.47
CA PRO A 30 -58.56 17.69 1.37
C PRO A 30 -58.22 19.23 1.41
N ARG A 31 -57.32 19.64 0.51
CA ARG A 31 -57.19 20.87 -0.26
C ARG A 31 -57.40 22.27 0.30
N ALA A 32 -56.32 23.06 0.06
CA ALA A 32 -56.27 24.41 -0.50
C ALA A 32 -56.65 25.62 0.36
N SER A 33 -55.66 26.50 0.56
CA SER A 33 -55.66 27.92 0.14
C SER A 33 -54.62 28.72 0.94
N ARG A 34 -53.91 29.57 0.22
CA ARG A 34 -53.03 30.63 0.80
C ARG A 34 -53.92 31.76 1.39
N PRO A 35 -53.47 32.48 2.44
CA PRO A 35 -52.85 33.76 2.13
C PRO A 35 -51.69 34.20 3.08
N ARG A 36 -50.98 35.24 2.60
CA ARG A 36 -49.93 36.01 3.23
C ARG A 36 -50.34 36.59 4.59
N ILE A 37 -49.32 36.68 5.51
CA ILE A 37 -49.11 37.93 6.33
C ILE A 37 -47.68 37.84 6.89
N ALA A 38 -47.05 39.03 6.93
CA ALA A 38 -45.66 39.35 7.30
C ALA A 38 -45.38 39.24 8.81
N GLY A 39 -44.17 38.83 9.16
CA GLY A 39 -43.59 38.91 10.48
C GLY A 39 -42.06 38.85 10.41
N ARG A 40 -41.44 40.03 10.50
CA ARG A 40 -39.98 40.18 10.63
C ARG A 40 -39.47 39.58 11.94
N MET A 41 -38.42 38.76 11.88
CA MET A 41 -37.48 38.59 12.97
C MET A 41 -36.02 38.53 12.42
N PRO A 42 -35.00 38.89 13.20
CA PRO A 42 -33.77 39.50 12.64
C PRO A 42 -32.75 38.46 12.14
N ALA A 43 -32.08 38.84 11.07
CA ALA A 43 -31.00 38.10 10.44
C ALA A 43 -29.78 37.99 11.37
N THR A 44 -29.45 36.78 11.78
CA THR A 44 -28.10 36.44 12.24
C THR A 44 -27.17 36.45 11.04
N GLN A 45 -26.16 37.28 11.11
CA GLN A 45 -25.14 37.48 10.11
C GLN A 45 -24.32 36.17 9.89
N ARG A 46 -24.42 35.58 8.72
CA ARG A 46 -23.37 34.71 8.18
C ARG A 46 -22.29 35.61 7.56
N PRO A 47 -21.00 35.42 7.89
CA PRO A 47 -19.96 36.22 7.25
C PRO A 47 -19.84 35.80 5.79
N SER A 48 -19.93 36.76 4.90
CA SER A 48 -19.77 36.63 3.46
C SER A 48 -18.31 36.40 3.10
N GLN A 49 -17.91 35.14 2.88
CA GLN A 49 -16.58 34.75 2.39
C GLN A 49 -16.36 35.02 0.88
N LYS A 50 -17.32 35.57 0.17
CA LYS A 50 -17.24 35.72 -1.30
C LYS A 50 -16.63 37.02 -1.80
N ARG A 51 -16.15 37.92 -0.95
CA ARG A 51 -15.63 39.24 -1.38
C ARG A 51 -14.10 39.42 -1.26
N LYS A 52 -13.36 38.50 -0.64
CA LYS A 52 -11.91 38.67 -0.38
C LYS A 52 -10.97 38.23 -1.51
N TYR A 53 -11.43 37.54 -2.56
CA TYR A 53 -10.53 36.97 -3.57
C TYR A 53 -10.61 37.60 -4.98
N ARG A 54 -11.43 38.63 -5.22
CA ARG A 54 -11.51 39.24 -6.57
C ARG A 54 -10.25 40.03 -6.98
N TRP A 55 -9.45 40.50 -6.05
CA TRP A 55 -8.19 41.13 -6.34
C TRP A 55 -7.07 40.13 -6.70
N LEU A 56 -7.10 38.93 -6.16
CA LEU A 56 -6.15 37.87 -6.52
C LEU A 56 -6.24 37.46 -8.00
N MET A 57 -7.41 37.60 -8.62
CA MET A 57 -7.61 37.29 -10.04
C MET A 57 -6.84 38.24 -10.95
N TRP A 58 -6.42 39.43 -10.45
CA TRP A 58 -5.62 40.39 -11.21
C TRP A 58 -4.13 40.34 -10.84
N VAL A 59 -3.78 39.83 -9.69
CA VAL A 59 -2.38 39.77 -9.23
C VAL A 59 -1.58 38.77 -10.08
N CYS A 60 -2.11 37.58 -10.36
CA CYS A 60 -1.40 36.57 -11.15
C CYS A 60 -1.12 37.02 -12.60
N PRO A 61 -2.08 37.58 -13.37
CA PRO A 61 -1.80 38.10 -14.70
C PRO A 61 -0.80 39.27 -14.72
N ILE A 62 -0.86 40.15 -13.71
CA ILE A 62 0.04 41.30 -13.61
C ILE A 62 1.48 40.82 -13.30
N LEU A 63 1.63 39.92 -12.32
CA LEU A 63 2.93 39.31 -12.00
C LEU A 63 3.50 38.52 -13.19
N GLY A 64 2.65 37.76 -13.89
CA GLY A 64 3.05 37.00 -15.08
C GLY A 64 3.53 37.92 -16.20
N LEU A 65 2.83 39.04 -16.45
CA LEU A 65 3.24 40.03 -17.43
C LEU A 65 4.58 40.68 -17.07
N PHE A 66 4.76 41.09 -15.82
CA PHE A 66 6.03 41.63 -15.35
C PHE A 66 7.18 40.59 -15.44
N SER A 67 6.91 39.34 -15.09
CA SER A 67 7.89 38.25 -15.19
C SER A 67 8.27 37.97 -16.65
N LEU A 68 7.31 38.01 -17.57
CA LEU A 68 7.57 37.88 -18.99
C LEU A 68 8.39 39.05 -19.54
N ALA A 69 8.01 40.28 -19.21
CA ALA A 69 8.75 41.47 -19.62
C ALA A 69 10.19 41.45 -19.08
N TRP A 70 10.34 41.13 -17.80
CA TRP A 70 11.66 40.99 -17.16
C TRP A 70 12.51 39.93 -17.82
N PHE A 71 11.93 38.74 -18.10
CA PHE A 71 12.58 37.64 -18.77
C PHE A 71 13.05 38.03 -20.18
N LEU A 72 12.18 38.63 -20.99
CA LEU A 72 12.48 39.03 -22.36
C LEU A 72 13.59 40.10 -22.41
N VAL A 73 13.51 41.15 -21.59
CA VAL A 73 14.50 42.23 -21.54
C VAL A 73 15.90 41.72 -21.13
N ARG A 74 15.97 40.72 -20.31
CA ARG A 74 17.25 40.19 -19.79
C ARG A 74 17.84 39.06 -20.61
N VAL A 75 17.00 38.21 -21.21
CA VAL A 75 17.45 36.99 -21.90
C VAL A 75 17.63 37.20 -23.39
N ILE A 76 16.79 38.00 -24.06
CA ILE A 76 16.93 38.27 -25.51
C ILE A 76 18.32 38.83 -25.85
N PRO A 77 18.84 39.87 -25.15
CA PRO A 77 20.15 40.44 -25.48
C PRO A 77 21.32 39.49 -25.16
N LYS A 78 21.15 38.51 -24.26
CA LYS A 78 22.19 37.58 -23.86
C LYS A 78 21.56 36.28 -23.37
N PRO A 79 21.38 35.26 -24.26
CA PRO A 79 20.67 34.01 -23.96
C PRO A 79 21.26 33.23 -22.77
N SER A 80 22.57 33.28 -22.53
CA SER A 80 23.22 32.62 -21.39
C SER A 80 22.70 33.08 -20.01
N ARG A 81 21.99 34.23 -19.96
CA ARG A 81 21.37 34.68 -18.70
C ARG A 81 20.09 33.92 -18.32
N ALA A 82 19.54 33.12 -19.21
CA ALA A 82 18.39 32.27 -18.91
C ALA A 82 18.67 31.28 -17.74
N THR A 83 19.93 30.92 -17.52
CA THR A 83 20.35 30.05 -16.43
C THR A 83 20.52 30.73 -15.08
N TYR A 84 20.44 32.06 -15.02
CA TYR A 84 20.58 32.78 -13.75
C TYR A 84 19.39 32.52 -12.79
N PRO A 85 19.61 32.44 -11.48
CA PRO A 85 18.57 32.13 -10.50
C PRO A 85 17.33 33.04 -10.62
N CYS A 86 17.53 34.33 -10.80
CA CYS A 86 16.44 35.32 -10.97
C CYS A 86 15.62 35.09 -12.26
N GLN A 87 16.22 34.52 -13.32
CA GLN A 87 15.53 34.23 -14.57
C GLN A 87 14.81 32.90 -14.50
N ARG A 88 15.39 31.89 -13.81
CA ARG A 88 14.73 30.61 -13.50
C ARG A 88 13.48 30.81 -12.64
N MET A 89 13.50 31.76 -11.72
CA MET A 89 12.32 32.17 -10.93
C MET A 89 11.24 32.84 -11.78
N ALA A 90 11.62 33.68 -12.77
CA ALA A 90 10.68 34.38 -13.62
C ALA A 90 10.09 33.52 -14.75
N ALA A 91 10.79 32.51 -15.23
CA ALA A 91 10.41 31.68 -16.37
C ALA A 91 9.06 30.94 -16.19
N PRO A 92 8.75 30.31 -15.04
CA PRO A 92 7.45 29.65 -14.82
C PRO A 92 6.27 30.63 -14.87
N PHE A 93 6.41 31.81 -14.28
CA PHE A 93 5.36 32.87 -14.32
C PHE A 93 5.18 33.45 -15.70
N ALA A 94 6.27 33.64 -16.45
CA ALA A 94 6.25 34.09 -17.82
C ALA A 94 5.58 33.04 -18.74
N SER A 95 5.91 31.75 -18.63
CA SER A 95 5.30 30.68 -19.43
C SER A 95 3.83 30.46 -19.08
N ALA A 96 3.45 30.46 -17.81
CA ALA A 96 2.06 30.37 -17.38
C ALA A 96 1.23 31.55 -17.92
N PHE A 97 1.77 32.77 -17.93
CA PHE A 97 1.11 33.92 -18.52
C PHE A 97 0.92 33.80 -20.03
N VAL A 98 1.93 33.30 -20.77
CA VAL A 98 1.82 33.06 -22.22
C VAL A 98 0.75 32.02 -22.53
N ILE A 99 0.71 30.93 -21.80
CA ILE A 99 -0.30 29.86 -21.97
C ILE A 99 -1.70 30.42 -21.69
N TRP A 100 -1.87 31.16 -20.60
CA TRP A 100 -3.13 31.79 -20.23
C TRP A 100 -3.60 32.79 -21.30
N MET A 101 -2.72 33.65 -21.79
CA MET A 101 -3.03 34.64 -22.85
C MET A 101 -3.37 33.98 -24.18
N THR A 102 -2.61 32.96 -24.60
CA THR A 102 -2.88 32.23 -25.86
C THR A 102 -4.20 31.46 -25.79
N GLY A 103 -4.52 30.85 -24.65
CA GLY A 103 -5.80 30.20 -24.42
C GLY A 103 -6.99 31.19 -24.48
N LEU A 104 -6.89 32.37 -23.87
CA LEU A 104 -7.92 33.38 -23.94
C LEU A 104 -8.11 33.93 -25.35
N ILE A 105 -7.02 34.15 -26.08
CA ILE A 105 -7.08 34.61 -27.47
C ILE A 105 -7.74 33.56 -28.34
N ALA A 106 -7.32 32.26 -28.22
CA ALA A 106 -7.89 31.16 -28.97
C ALA A 106 -9.39 30.98 -28.68
N SER A 107 -9.79 31.02 -27.40
CA SER A 107 -11.20 30.96 -27.00
C SER A 107 -12.02 32.12 -27.59
N THR A 108 -11.50 33.36 -27.53
CA THR A 108 -12.18 34.53 -28.06
C THR A 108 -12.37 34.45 -29.59
N LEU A 109 -11.33 33.98 -30.31
CA LEU A 109 -11.40 33.83 -31.78
C LEU A 109 -12.37 32.72 -32.20
N ALA A 110 -12.35 31.58 -31.48
CA ALA A 110 -13.28 30.50 -31.70
C ALA A 110 -14.72 30.96 -31.43
N PHE A 111 -14.98 31.66 -30.35
CA PHE A 111 -16.30 32.19 -30.02
C PHE A 111 -16.81 33.20 -31.08
N ARG A 112 -15.94 34.08 -31.59
CA ARG A 112 -16.29 34.98 -32.70
C ARG A 112 -16.69 34.20 -33.97
N LYS A 113 -15.93 33.15 -34.32
CA LYS A 113 -16.27 32.26 -35.46
C LYS A 113 -17.57 31.47 -35.22
N ALA A 114 -17.81 30.98 -34.02
CA ALA A 114 -19.07 30.38 -33.65
C ALA A 114 -20.27 31.31 -33.88
N LYS A 115 -20.16 32.58 -33.39
CA LYS A 115 -21.20 33.59 -33.59
C LYS A 115 -21.45 33.91 -35.06
N LEU A 116 -20.41 33.94 -35.89
CA LEU A 116 -20.53 34.14 -37.33
C LEU A 116 -21.20 32.93 -37.99
N SER A 117 -20.83 31.71 -37.63
CA SER A 117 -21.44 30.50 -38.18
C SER A 117 -22.91 30.36 -37.79
N LEU A 118 -23.30 30.77 -36.58
CA LEU A 118 -24.69 30.85 -36.13
C LEU A 118 -25.52 31.85 -37.01
N ARG A 119 -24.95 33.02 -37.30
CA ARG A 119 -25.59 34.01 -38.18
C ARG A 119 -25.78 33.53 -39.62
N GLN A 120 -24.98 32.53 -40.05
CA GLN A 120 -25.06 31.89 -41.37
C GLN A 120 -25.85 30.58 -41.35
N SER A 121 -26.58 30.29 -40.27
CA SER A 121 -27.36 29.06 -40.06
C SER A 121 -26.57 27.75 -40.21
N ARG A 122 -25.26 27.80 -39.99
CA ARG A 122 -24.35 26.62 -40.01
C ARG A 122 -24.18 26.05 -38.61
N TRP A 123 -25.22 25.37 -38.12
CA TRP A 123 -25.32 24.92 -36.72
C TRP A 123 -24.24 23.94 -36.30
N ALA A 124 -23.92 22.95 -37.14
CA ALA A 124 -22.86 21.96 -36.81
C ALA A 124 -21.47 22.62 -36.67
N VAL A 125 -21.14 23.55 -37.62
CA VAL A 125 -19.88 24.30 -37.59
C VAL A 125 -19.81 25.24 -36.37
N ALA A 126 -20.93 25.83 -36.01
CA ALA A 126 -21.01 26.67 -34.79
C ALA A 126 -20.79 25.82 -33.52
N GLY A 127 -21.34 24.60 -33.45
CA GLY A 127 -21.15 23.68 -32.34
C GLY A 127 -19.68 23.31 -32.13
N VAL A 128 -18.96 23.01 -33.21
CA VAL A 128 -17.51 22.74 -33.12
C VAL A 128 -16.73 23.94 -32.57
N PHE A 129 -17.01 25.16 -33.05
CA PHE A 129 -16.31 26.36 -32.55
C PHE A 129 -16.70 26.73 -31.12
N ILE A 130 -17.93 26.42 -30.68
CA ILE A 130 -18.32 26.56 -29.27
C ILE A 130 -17.53 25.59 -28.43
N PHE A 131 -17.44 24.30 -28.81
CA PHE A 131 -16.67 23.30 -28.14
C PHE A 131 -15.19 23.68 -28.03
N VAL A 132 -14.54 24.09 -29.11
CA VAL A 132 -13.15 24.57 -29.13
C VAL A 132 -12.98 25.79 -28.22
N SER A 133 -13.95 26.72 -28.21
CA SER A 133 -13.89 27.89 -27.31
C SER A 133 -13.95 27.50 -25.84
N VAL A 134 -14.86 26.57 -25.48
CA VAL A 134 -15.01 26.07 -24.09
C VAL A 134 -13.78 25.27 -23.68
N LEU A 135 -13.27 24.41 -24.54
CA LEU A 135 -12.06 23.62 -24.27
C LEU A 135 -10.83 24.52 -24.07
N ALA A 136 -10.63 25.52 -24.95
CA ALA A 136 -9.51 26.46 -24.82
C ALA A 136 -9.62 27.32 -23.55
N LEU A 137 -10.83 27.71 -23.16
CA LEU A 137 -11.08 28.41 -21.91
C LEU A 137 -10.84 27.52 -20.70
N TRP A 138 -11.31 26.28 -20.75
CA TRP A 138 -11.10 25.30 -19.69
C TRP A 138 -9.61 24.98 -19.51
N MET A 139 -8.87 24.71 -20.57
CA MET A 139 -7.41 24.53 -20.51
C MET A 139 -6.71 25.76 -19.94
N SER A 140 -7.10 26.97 -20.36
CA SER A 140 -6.55 28.23 -19.84
C SER A 140 -6.79 28.39 -18.32
N LEU A 141 -7.97 27.99 -17.81
CA LEU A 141 -8.34 28.10 -16.42
C LEU A 141 -7.74 26.94 -15.57
N SER A 142 -7.66 25.75 -16.12
CA SER A 142 -7.09 24.57 -15.43
C SER A 142 -5.57 24.68 -15.26
N LEU A 143 -4.88 25.20 -16.27
CA LEU A 143 -3.43 25.45 -16.21
C LEU A 143 -3.07 26.68 -15.36
N SER A 144 -3.99 27.65 -15.19
CA SER A 144 -3.78 28.79 -14.29
C SER A 144 -4.14 28.49 -12.83
N GLY A 145 -4.82 27.37 -12.57
CA GLY A 145 -5.23 26.93 -11.24
C GLY A 145 -4.22 26.01 -10.54
N GLN A 146 -3.12 25.65 -11.19
CA GLN A 146 -2.00 25.07 -10.45
C GLN A 146 -1.44 26.18 -9.56
N ALA A 147 -1.64 26.04 -8.26
CA ALA A 147 -0.89 26.84 -7.29
C ALA A 147 0.59 26.77 -7.70
N PRO A 148 1.34 27.90 -7.67
CA PRO A 148 2.77 27.82 -7.89
C PRO A 148 3.27 26.75 -6.94
N ALA A 149 3.93 25.71 -7.48
CA ALA A 149 4.69 24.81 -6.66
C ALA A 149 5.47 25.71 -5.71
N THR A 150 5.23 25.59 -4.42
CA THR A 150 6.02 26.27 -3.39
C THR A 150 7.45 26.09 -3.84
N ALA A 151 8.19 27.17 -4.01
CA ALA A 151 9.54 27.11 -4.57
C ALA A 151 10.25 25.98 -3.87
N ALA A 152 10.62 24.95 -4.63
CA ALA A 152 11.31 23.79 -4.07
C ALA A 152 12.51 24.35 -3.31
N PHE A 153 12.67 23.97 -2.06
CA PHE A 153 13.82 24.38 -1.26
C PHE A 153 15.06 23.98 -2.06
N THR A 154 15.91 24.93 -2.34
CA THR A 154 17.20 24.66 -2.98
C THR A 154 18.21 24.57 -1.85
N PRO A 155 18.86 23.41 -1.63
CA PRO A 155 19.96 23.28 -0.68
C PRO A 155 21.00 24.37 -0.87
N SER A 156 21.73 24.73 0.18
CA SER A 156 22.79 25.73 0.12
C SER A 156 23.99 25.27 -0.70
N GLU A 157 24.22 23.97 -0.74
CA GLU A 157 25.27 23.28 -1.48
C GLU A 157 24.74 22.60 -2.76
N PRO A 158 25.64 22.40 -3.77
CA PRO A 158 25.30 21.59 -4.93
C PRO A 158 25.00 20.13 -4.54
N PRO A 159 24.16 19.41 -5.32
CA PRO A 159 24.02 17.98 -5.18
C PRO A 159 25.37 17.24 -5.25
N ASN A 160 25.47 16.11 -4.59
CA ASN A 160 26.66 15.25 -4.59
C ASN A 160 27.94 15.97 -4.16
N SER A 161 27.82 16.82 -3.13
CA SER A 161 28.93 17.57 -2.55
C SER A 161 29.08 17.15 -1.07
N PRO A 162 29.71 16.00 -0.81
CA PRO A 162 29.80 15.45 0.54
C PRO A 162 30.67 16.32 1.47
N MET A 163 30.23 16.44 2.72
CA MET A 163 30.99 17.05 3.81
C MET A 163 30.97 16.19 5.06
N GLY A 164 32.02 16.25 5.85
CA GLY A 164 32.18 15.41 7.03
C GLY A 164 32.79 14.05 6.74
N VAL A 165 32.71 13.12 7.70
CA VAL A 165 33.34 11.80 7.63
C VAL A 165 32.29 10.71 7.75
N ALA A 166 32.12 9.95 6.69
CA ALA A 166 31.19 8.82 6.63
C ALA A 166 31.48 7.75 7.68
N LYS A 167 30.42 7.22 8.33
CA LYS A 167 30.51 6.21 9.40
C LYS A 167 29.73 4.95 9.09
N GLY A 168 29.95 3.92 9.87
CA GLY A 168 29.29 2.63 9.78
C GLY A 168 30.16 1.53 9.19
N ILE A 169 29.69 0.29 9.31
CA ILE A 169 30.36 -0.91 8.77
C ILE A 169 30.58 -0.78 7.25
N HIS A 170 29.62 -0.18 6.55
CA HIS A 170 29.75 0.38 5.22
C HIS A 170 29.61 1.90 5.36
N ALA A 171 30.71 2.60 5.24
CA ALA A 171 30.80 4.01 5.53
C ALA A 171 29.77 4.85 4.74
N GLY A 172 28.92 5.62 5.42
CA GLY A 172 27.89 6.47 4.81
C GLY A 172 26.69 5.71 4.25
N ARG A 173 26.59 4.39 4.44
CA ARG A 173 25.44 3.61 3.95
C ARG A 173 24.17 3.97 4.71
N VAL A 174 23.15 4.33 3.94
CA VAL A 174 21.76 4.41 4.36
C VAL A 174 20.96 3.40 3.56
N VAL A 175 20.32 2.48 4.25
CA VAL A 175 19.43 1.50 3.61
C VAL A 175 18.02 2.05 3.62
N TRP A 176 17.34 1.99 2.49
CA TRP A 176 15.93 2.28 2.32
C TRP A 176 15.21 1.02 1.86
N MET A 177 14.15 0.64 2.56
CA MET A 177 13.23 -0.43 2.17
C MET A 177 11.86 0.16 1.97
N HIS A 178 11.22 -0.14 0.85
CA HIS A 178 9.86 0.28 0.54
C HIS A 178 9.02 -0.95 0.18
N ASP A 179 7.95 -1.19 0.93
CA ASP A 179 7.01 -2.26 0.65
C ASP A 179 5.56 -1.81 0.90
N PRO A 180 4.78 -1.53 -0.16
CA PRO A 180 3.38 -1.14 -0.03
C PRO A 180 2.49 -2.18 0.65
N ALA A 181 2.88 -3.47 0.64
CA ALA A 181 2.14 -4.52 1.32
C ALA A 181 2.20 -4.43 2.86
N ALA A 182 3.07 -3.58 3.42
CA ALA A 182 3.11 -3.34 4.86
C ALA A 182 1.93 -2.49 5.37
N THR A 183 1.21 -1.75 4.50
CA THR A 183 0.24 -0.72 4.91
C THR A 183 -1.04 -0.79 4.10
N HIS A 184 -2.16 -1.13 4.76
CA HIS A 184 -3.46 -1.34 4.12
C HIS A 184 -4.54 -0.35 4.58
N TRP A 185 -4.23 0.58 5.51
CA TRP A 185 -5.23 1.48 6.05
C TRP A 185 -5.83 2.39 4.99
N ASP A 186 -7.18 2.39 4.88
CA ASP A 186 -7.93 3.24 3.94
C ASP A 186 -7.94 4.74 4.33
N GLY A 187 -7.46 5.09 5.53
CA GLY A 187 -7.49 6.43 6.10
C GLY A 187 -8.73 6.74 6.94
N SER A 188 -9.66 5.80 7.10
CA SER A 188 -10.94 6.02 7.77
C SER A 188 -11.41 4.88 8.69
N SER A 189 -11.24 3.63 8.27
CA SER A 189 -11.75 2.45 8.98
C SER A 189 -10.73 1.92 10.00
N GLY A 190 -11.13 1.79 11.26
CA GLY A 190 -10.22 1.34 12.30
C GLY A 190 -9.07 2.31 12.56
N SER A 191 -7.92 1.77 12.93
CA SER A 191 -6.70 2.53 13.20
C SER A 191 -5.57 2.03 12.32
N TRP A 192 -4.71 2.90 11.83
CA TRP A 192 -3.58 2.52 10.97
C TRP A 192 -2.62 1.50 11.64
N TRP A 193 -2.59 1.41 12.95
CA TRP A 193 -1.77 0.45 13.71
C TRP A 193 -2.47 -0.88 14.02
N ASP A 194 -3.73 -1.07 13.64
CA ASP A 194 -4.43 -2.36 13.79
C ASP A 194 -3.78 -3.39 12.85
N ASP A 195 -3.77 -4.66 13.25
CA ASP A 195 -3.07 -5.70 12.51
C ASP A 195 -3.69 -5.95 11.11
N ASP A 196 -4.97 -5.65 10.92
CA ASP A 196 -5.64 -5.66 9.60
C ASP A 196 -5.18 -4.50 8.69
N ASN A 197 -4.61 -3.43 9.25
CA ASN A 197 -4.19 -2.23 8.54
C ASN A 197 -2.66 -2.10 8.41
N THR A 198 -1.90 -2.82 9.22
CA THR A 198 -0.43 -2.89 9.16
C THR A 198 0.01 -4.33 9.31
N ASP A 199 0.51 -4.92 8.23
CA ASP A 199 0.90 -6.32 8.18
C ASP A 199 2.20 -6.58 8.95
N GLN A 200 2.12 -7.33 10.05
CA GLN A 200 3.28 -7.65 10.88
C GLN A 200 4.31 -8.51 10.16
N THR A 201 3.87 -9.45 9.32
CA THR A 201 4.77 -10.38 8.62
C THR A 201 5.60 -9.63 7.57
N VAL A 202 4.96 -8.73 6.83
CA VAL A 202 5.66 -7.87 5.87
C VAL A 202 6.64 -6.95 6.59
N VAL A 203 6.23 -6.32 7.68
CA VAL A 203 7.12 -5.46 8.49
C VAL A 203 8.30 -6.24 9.05
N ASP A 204 8.10 -7.47 9.51
CA ASP A 204 9.20 -8.35 9.98
C ASP A 204 10.21 -8.62 8.87
N GLY A 205 9.73 -8.93 7.67
CA GLY A 205 10.56 -9.11 6.47
C GLY A 205 11.32 -7.83 6.09
N MET A 206 10.65 -6.67 6.13
CA MET A 206 11.29 -5.38 5.85
C MET A 206 12.42 -5.08 6.85
N VAL A 207 12.19 -5.26 8.15
CA VAL A 207 13.22 -5.03 9.18
C VAL A 207 14.39 -5.98 9.00
N SER A 208 14.13 -7.27 8.75
CA SER A 208 15.17 -8.27 8.45
C SER A 208 16.03 -7.84 7.26
N LYS A 209 15.42 -7.51 6.11
CA LYS A 209 16.15 -7.10 4.91
C LYS A 209 16.93 -5.80 5.08
N VAL A 210 16.39 -4.84 5.82
CA VAL A 210 17.09 -3.60 6.15
C VAL A 210 18.37 -3.88 6.95
N ILE A 211 18.32 -4.75 7.96
CA ILE A 211 19.46 -5.12 8.80
C ILE A 211 20.51 -5.91 7.99
N GLN A 212 20.06 -6.90 7.20
CA GLN A 212 20.94 -7.67 6.31
C GLN A 212 21.67 -6.76 5.32
N THR A 213 20.93 -5.87 4.63
CA THR A 213 21.47 -4.95 3.63
C THR A 213 22.43 -3.93 4.27
N LEU A 214 22.12 -3.45 5.47
CA LEU A 214 22.98 -2.52 6.20
C LEU A 214 24.33 -3.14 6.52
N ALA A 215 24.33 -4.40 6.96
CA ALA A 215 25.54 -5.14 7.30
C ALA A 215 26.26 -5.72 6.09
N GLY A 216 25.55 -5.92 4.95
CA GLY A 216 26.07 -6.63 3.78
C GLY A 216 26.14 -8.14 4.00
N GLU A 217 25.28 -8.70 4.85
CA GLU A 217 25.30 -10.10 5.27
C GLU A 217 24.04 -10.85 4.81
N PRO A 218 24.13 -12.16 4.54
CA PRO A 218 23.05 -12.91 3.89
C PRO A 218 21.90 -13.29 4.82
N ASN A 219 22.08 -13.18 6.15
CA ASN A 219 21.06 -13.53 7.13
C ASN A 219 21.15 -12.65 8.39
N ASP A 220 20.08 -12.64 9.17
CA ASP A 220 19.94 -11.76 10.34
C ASP A 220 21.00 -12.03 11.42
N ILE A 221 21.36 -13.29 11.67
CA ILE A 221 22.34 -13.65 12.71
C ILE A 221 23.71 -13.07 12.36
N ALA A 222 24.16 -13.29 11.12
CA ALA A 222 25.43 -12.75 10.64
C ALA A 222 25.40 -11.21 10.62
N ALA A 223 24.28 -10.62 10.19
CA ALA A 223 24.13 -9.18 10.11
C ALA A 223 24.23 -8.49 11.48
N TRP A 224 23.52 -9.01 12.48
CA TRP A 224 23.61 -8.47 13.83
C TRP A 224 24.98 -8.68 14.45
N ASP A 225 25.61 -9.85 14.29
CA ASP A 225 26.96 -10.08 14.80
C ASP A 225 27.97 -9.10 14.18
N ALA A 226 27.90 -8.87 12.87
CA ALA A 226 28.73 -7.90 12.16
C ALA A 226 28.54 -6.46 12.66
N ILE A 227 27.28 -6.03 12.83
CA ILE A 227 26.93 -4.70 13.36
C ILE A 227 27.49 -4.51 14.79
N PHE A 228 27.32 -5.49 15.68
CA PHE A 228 27.82 -5.38 17.06
C PHE A 228 29.35 -5.40 17.10
N ARG A 229 30.01 -6.27 16.33
CA ARG A 229 31.47 -6.33 16.25
C ARG A 229 32.06 -5.03 15.76
N HIS A 230 31.57 -4.54 14.64
CA HIS A 230 32.01 -3.26 14.08
C HIS A 230 31.87 -2.13 15.12
N PHE A 231 30.70 -2.03 15.73
CA PHE A 231 30.46 -1.01 16.76
C PHE A 231 31.44 -1.14 17.94
N ASN A 232 31.68 -2.35 18.45
CA ASN A 232 32.60 -2.57 19.55
C ASN A 232 34.04 -2.20 19.17
N GLN A 233 34.48 -2.54 17.96
CA GLN A 233 35.79 -2.15 17.42
C GLN A 233 35.95 -0.62 17.36
N THR A 234 34.95 0.11 16.85
CA THR A 234 34.98 1.59 16.79
C THR A 234 35.05 2.26 18.15
N LYS A 235 34.64 1.56 19.22
CA LYS A 235 34.73 2.01 20.61
C LYS A 235 35.99 1.52 21.33
N GLY A 236 36.97 1.00 20.57
CA GLY A 236 38.22 0.48 21.16
C GLY A 236 38.04 -0.79 21.99
N ARG A 237 36.94 -1.50 21.79
CA ARG A 237 36.69 -2.80 22.42
C ARG A 237 37.22 -3.92 21.53
N SER A 238 37.33 -5.13 22.08
CA SER A 238 37.72 -6.30 21.28
C SER A 238 36.72 -6.57 20.14
N ASP A 239 37.15 -7.34 19.12
CA ASP A 239 36.27 -7.84 18.03
C ASP A 239 35.31 -8.91 18.60
N ILE A 240 34.26 -8.46 19.25
CA ILE A 240 33.24 -9.31 19.89
C ILE A 240 31.84 -8.80 19.53
N GLY A 241 30.93 -9.74 19.27
CA GLY A 241 29.51 -9.46 19.12
C GLY A 241 28.84 -9.12 20.45
N TYR A 242 27.52 -9.18 20.45
CA TYR A 242 26.70 -8.99 21.66
C TYR A 242 27.04 -10.04 22.72
N GLN A 243 27.19 -9.63 23.98
CA GLN A 243 27.36 -10.54 25.10
C GLN A 243 26.10 -10.60 25.95
N ARG A 244 25.63 -11.81 26.23
CA ARG A 244 24.36 -12.02 26.94
C ARG A 244 24.30 -11.23 28.26
N GLY A 245 23.25 -10.45 28.42
CA GLY A 245 23.01 -9.59 29.59
C GLY A 245 23.53 -8.17 29.45
N GLU A 246 24.22 -7.81 28.37
CA GLU A 246 24.51 -6.42 28.05
C GLU A 246 23.23 -5.67 27.77
N LYS A 247 23.05 -4.49 28.37
CA LYS A 247 21.78 -3.75 28.26
C LYS A 247 21.69 -2.94 26.98
N ILE A 248 20.51 -2.96 26.37
CA ILE A 248 20.15 -2.18 25.19
C ILE A 248 19.01 -1.22 25.56
N ALA A 249 19.19 0.06 25.28
CA ALA A 249 18.12 1.05 25.35
C ALA A 249 17.59 1.35 23.93
N ILE A 250 16.27 1.35 23.74
CA ILE A 250 15.62 1.68 22.48
C ILE A 250 14.89 3.01 22.69
N LYS A 251 15.35 4.07 22.01
CA LYS A 251 14.70 5.37 22.00
C LYS A 251 13.65 5.41 20.91
N ILE A 252 12.39 5.63 21.28
CA ILE A 252 11.28 5.82 20.35
C ILE A 252 10.73 7.25 20.39
N ASN A 253 10.03 7.71 19.35
CA ASN A 253 9.54 9.09 19.25
C ASN A 253 8.06 9.21 19.63
N MET A 254 7.77 9.47 20.90
CA MET A 254 6.41 9.62 21.43
C MET A 254 5.92 11.07 21.45
N ASN A 255 6.34 11.93 20.53
CA ASN A 255 6.07 13.37 20.62
C ASN A 255 4.59 13.75 20.66
N GLN A 256 3.71 12.98 20.04
CA GLN A 256 2.27 13.26 20.08
C GLN A 256 1.55 12.69 21.31
N GLU A 257 2.20 11.84 22.10
CA GLU A 257 1.61 11.24 23.30
C GLU A 257 1.84 12.10 24.55
N ASN A 258 0.90 12.93 24.88
CA ASN A 258 0.99 13.85 26.05
C ASN A 258 0.15 13.39 27.24
N SER A 259 -0.73 12.41 27.06
CA SER A 259 -1.61 11.89 28.11
C SER A 259 -1.11 10.53 28.59
N SER A 260 -1.50 10.16 29.78
CA SER A 260 -1.23 8.83 30.33
C SER A 260 -2.46 7.92 30.19
N GLY A 261 -3.41 8.30 29.37
CA GLY A 261 -4.59 7.51 29.07
C GLY A 261 -4.29 6.26 28.26
N GLY A 262 -3.22 6.31 27.45
CA GLY A 262 -2.71 5.18 26.68
C GLY A 262 -3.44 4.91 25.37
N SER A 263 -4.64 5.46 25.17
CA SER A 263 -5.40 5.31 23.95
C SER A 263 -5.00 6.36 22.92
N TRP A 264 -4.87 5.95 21.67
CA TRP A 264 -4.56 6.84 20.56
C TRP A 264 -5.81 7.20 19.75
N SER A 265 -5.77 8.36 19.12
CA SER A 265 -6.67 8.67 18.01
C SER A 265 -6.07 8.11 16.71
N SER A 266 -6.88 7.55 15.83
CA SER A 266 -6.44 7.00 14.53
C SER A 266 -5.68 8.00 13.64
N ARG A 267 -5.72 9.27 13.98
CA ARG A 267 -5.05 10.34 13.20
C ARG A 267 -3.67 10.73 13.72
N VAL A 268 -3.25 10.25 14.90
CA VAL A 268 -1.94 10.65 15.46
C VAL A 268 -0.78 9.95 14.76
N GLY A 269 0.30 10.68 14.53
CA GLY A 269 1.55 10.12 14.00
C GLY A 269 2.48 9.69 15.13
N ASN A 270 2.27 8.52 15.69
CA ASN A 270 3.14 7.86 16.67
C ASN A 270 3.98 6.76 16.00
N PRO A 271 5.01 6.21 16.66
CA PRO A 271 5.76 5.08 16.14
C PRO A 271 4.85 3.86 15.88
N THR A 272 5.10 3.16 14.79
CA THR A 272 4.34 1.99 14.40
C THR A 272 4.60 0.83 15.36
N PRO A 273 3.59 0.30 16.05
CA PRO A 273 3.76 -0.81 16.99
C PRO A 273 4.41 -2.03 16.36
N GLN A 274 4.07 -2.36 15.11
CA GLN A 274 4.62 -3.48 14.36
C GLN A 274 6.12 -3.32 14.11
N VAL A 275 6.59 -2.10 13.80
CA VAL A 275 8.02 -1.82 13.58
C VAL A 275 8.82 -1.97 14.88
N ILE A 276 8.27 -1.48 16.00
CA ILE A 276 8.93 -1.62 17.31
C ILE A 276 8.94 -3.09 17.73
N HIS A 277 7.84 -3.81 17.54
CA HIS A 277 7.74 -5.23 17.83
C HIS A 277 8.76 -6.04 17.01
N SER A 278 8.85 -5.78 15.71
CA SER A 278 9.82 -6.43 14.82
C SER A 278 11.27 -6.19 15.26
N MET A 279 11.63 -4.95 15.63
CA MET A 279 12.96 -4.64 16.15
C MET A 279 13.27 -5.40 17.46
N VAL A 280 12.30 -5.46 18.36
CA VAL A 280 12.42 -6.23 19.62
C VAL A 280 12.57 -7.71 19.33
N ARG A 281 11.79 -8.24 18.39
CA ARG A 281 11.84 -9.63 17.96
C ARG A 281 13.21 -10.00 17.39
N GLN A 282 13.79 -9.15 16.57
CA GLN A 282 15.17 -9.32 16.08
C GLN A 282 16.18 -9.41 17.23
N LEU A 283 16.05 -8.54 18.24
CA LEU A 283 16.97 -8.56 19.38
C LEU A 283 16.79 -9.81 20.27
N VAL A 284 15.55 -10.20 20.54
CA VAL A 284 15.25 -11.32 21.45
C VAL A 284 15.50 -12.66 20.79
N GLU A 285 14.94 -12.87 19.58
CA GLU A 285 14.89 -14.18 18.93
C GLU A 285 16.12 -14.46 18.07
N VAL A 286 16.71 -13.43 17.46
CA VAL A 286 17.88 -13.59 16.58
C VAL A 286 19.18 -13.37 17.35
N VAL A 287 19.30 -12.23 18.04
CA VAL A 287 20.52 -11.89 18.82
C VAL A 287 20.60 -12.64 20.15
N GLY A 288 19.45 -13.06 20.71
CA GLY A 288 19.37 -13.73 22.00
C GLY A 288 19.49 -12.78 23.21
N VAL A 289 19.05 -11.53 23.03
CA VAL A 289 19.02 -10.53 24.12
C VAL A 289 17.89 -10.88 25.09
N PRO A 290 18.16 -11.12 26.38
CA PRO A 290 17.09 -11.31 27.34
C PRO A 290 16.18 -10.08 27.41
N GLY A 291 14.88 -10.27 27.49
CA GLY A 291 13.94 -9.16 27.58
C GLY A 291 14.22 -8.22 28.74
N SER A 292 14.72 -8.75 29.87
CA SER A 292 15.14 -7.96 31.05
C SER A 292 16.34 -7.04 30.78
N ALA A 293 17.09 -7.26 29.71
CA ALA A 293 18.18 -6.39 29.25
C ALA A 293 17.74 -5.29 28.29
N ILE A 294 16.47 -5.32 27.82
CA ILE A 294 15.91 -4.34 26.88
C ILE A 294 15.08 -3.30 27.62
N THR A 295 15.32 -2.03 27.31
CA THR A 295 14.49 -0.91 27.78
C THR A 295 14.01 -0.07 26.60
N ILE A 296 12.71 0.04 26.40
CA ILE A 296 12.08 0.97 25.45
C ILE A 296 11.74 2.25 26.19
N TYR A 297 12.12 3.44 25.66
CA TYR A 297 11.92 4.67 26.41
C TYR A 297 11.59 5.90 25.56
N ASP A 298 10.83 6.80 26.18
CA ASP A 298 10.79 8.24 25.92
C ASP A 298 10.61 8.96 27.27
N ALA A 299 11.67 9.59 27.79
CA ALA A 299 11.65 10.17 29.12
C ALA A 299 10.79 11.45 29.21
N SER A 300 10.36 12.02 28.08
CA SER A 300 9.54 13.24 28.02
C SER A 300 8.05 13.00 27.75
N ARG A 301 7.65 11.77 27.44
CA ARG A 301 6.30 11.40 27.01
C ARG A 301 5.83 10.10 27.64
N TYR A 302 4.58 9.74 27.38
CA TYR A 302 4.03 8.43 27.71
C TYR A 302 4.22 7.48 26.54
N ILE A 303 4.25 6.18 26.76
CA ILE A 303 4.24 5.16 25.74
C ILE A 303 2.84 4.54 25.71
N GLY A 304 2.11 4.75 24.62
CA GLY A 304 0.73 4.35 24.44
C GLY A 304 0.49 2.85 24.48
N ASN A 305 -0.77 2.48 24.65
CA ASN A 305 -1.18 1.08 24.72
C ASN A 305 -0.92 0.30 23.43
N PRO A 306 -1.12 0.84 22.22
CA PRO A 306 -0.84 0.06 21.01
C PRO A 306 0.58 -0.54 20.99
N ILE A 307 1.60 0.21 21.40
CA ILE A 307 2.97 -0.31 21.49
C ILE A 307 3.13 -1.25 22.69
N PHE A 308 2.67 -0.81 23.86
CA PHE A 308 2.88 -1.56 25.09
C PHE A 308 2.17 -2.91 25.07
N ASP A 309 0.90 -2.94 24.64
CA ASP A 309 0.08 -4.14 24.65
C ASP A 309 0.57 -5.13 23.57
N LYS A 310 1.00 -4.64 22.40
CA LYS A 310 1.57 -5.50 21.34
C LYS A 310 2.83 -6.23 21.84
N ILE A 311 3.71 -5.54 22.55
CA ILE A 311 4.91 -6.16 23.15
C ILE A 311 4.54 -7.09 24.31
N ARG A 312 3.62 -6.69 25.20
CA ARG A 312 3.27 -7.47 26.40
C ARG A 312 2.46 -8.72 26.13
N ASN A 313 1.69 -8.73 25.06
CA ASN A 313 0.80 -9.83 24.68
C ASN A 313 1.47 -10.84 23.75
N ASP A 314 2.75 -10.62 23.40
CA ASP A 314 3.50 -11.58 22.60
C ASP A 314 3.57 -12.95 23.32
N SER A 315 3.54 -14.01 22.51
CA SER A 315 3.60 -15.39 22.98
C SER A 315 4.95 -15.73 23.64
N ASN A 316 6.03 -15.08 23.20
CA ASN A 316 7.37 -15.27 23.75
C ASN A 316 7.49 -14.60 25.15
N PRO A 317 7.75 -15.38 26.22
CA PRO A 317 7.77 -14.87 27.60
C PRO A 317 8.84 -13.79 27.86
N GLU A 318 9.92 -13.73 27.07
CA GLU A 318 10.95 -12.69 27.20
C GLU A 318 10.40 -11.29 26.96
N PHE A 319 9.39 -11.12 26.08
CA PHE A 319 8.78 -9.82 25.82
C PHE A 319 8.10 -9.22 27.07
N ARG A 320 7.62 -10.06 27.98
CA ARG A 320 7.01 -9.62 29.24
C ARG A 320 8.03 -9.04 30.22
N ASN A 321 9.33 -9.32 30.03
CA ASN A 321 10.41 -8.82 30.87
C ASN A 321 10.96 -7.45 30.43
N ILE A 322 10.55 -6.95 29.25
CA ILE A 322 11.02 -5.67 28.68
C ILE A 322 10.57 -4.51 29.56
N THR A 323 11.45 -3.58 29.81
CA THR A 323 11.16 -2.40 30.62
C THR A 323 10.71 -1.22 29.75
N PHE A 324 9.64 -0.52 30.18
CA PHE A 324 9.16 0.70 29.53
C PHE A 324 9.41 1.90 30.45
N VAL A 325 10.23 2.87 29.99
CA VAL A 325 10.56 4.08 30.74
C VAL A 325 9.90 5.30 30.10
N VAL A 326 9.15 6.03 30.90
CA VAL A 326 8.34 7.18 30.46
C VAL A 326 8.60 8.39 31.37
N LYS A 327 8.07 9.54 30.98
CA LYS A 327 8.09 10.76 31.78
C LYS A 327 7.67 10.48 33.23
N SER A 328 8.43 11.00 34.17
CA SER A 328 8.26 10.67 35.60
C SER A 328 6.86 10.92 36.15
N THR A 329 6.17 11.96 35.67
CA THR A 329 4.79 12.31 36.10
C THR A 329 3.70 11.46 35.42
N LEU A 330 4.04 10.70 34.39
CA LEU A 330 3.13 9.87 33.63
C LEU A 330 3.30 8.37 33.90
N ALA A 331 4.26 7.97 34.74
CA ALA A 331 4.58 6.58 35.02
C ALA A 331 3.44 5.85 35.74
N ARG A 332 2.79 4.92 35.06
CA ARG A 332 1.72 4.04 35.53
C ARG A 332 1.46 2.87 34.57
N ASN A 333 0.58 1.96 34.94
CA ASN A 333 0.14 0.84 34.07
C ASN A 333 1.32 0.06 33.47
N GLY A 334 2.27 -0.37 34.30
CA GLY A 334 3.44 -1.15 33.87
C GLY A 334 4.59 -0.35 33.26
N ARG A 335 4.43 0.99 33.10
CA ARG A 335 5.54 1.87 32.69
C ARG A 335 6.18 2.49 33.96
N ILE A 336 7.50 2.54 33.96
CA ILE A 336 8.26 3.10 35.10
C ILE A 336 8.74 4.53 34.80
N ARG A 337 9.04 5.27 35.87
CA ARG A 337 9.50 6.66 35.77
C ARG A 337 10.94 6.77 35.28
N ALA A 338 11.20 7.72 34.41
CA ALA A 338 12.54 8.13 34.07
C ALA A 338 13.22 8.70 35.35
N ALA A 339 14.43 8.24 35.63
CA ALA A 339 15.30 8.77 36.68
C ALA A 339 16.54 9.37 36.00
N GLY A 340 16.91 10.60 36.37
CA GLY A 340 18.08 11.30 35.84
C GLY A 340 19.37 10.78 36.46
N ASP A 341 20.40 10.68 35.63
CA ASP A 341 21.77 10.38 36.08
C ASP A 341 22.56 11.67 36.18
N THR A 342 22.82 12.09 37.40
CA THR A 342 23.59 13.33 37.71
C THR A 342 25.08 13.16 37.50
N SER A 343 25.57 11.93 37.38
CA SER A 343 27.01 11.64 37.21
C SER A 343 27.44 11.77 35.73
N ASN A 344 26.49 11.81 34.81
CA ASN A 344 26.75 11.90 33.38
C ASN A 344 25.94 13.05 32.76
N PRO A 345 26.31 14.31 33.05
CA PRO A 345 25.62 15.47 32.53
C PRO A 345 25.86 15.68 31.04
N LEU A 346 24.86 16.25 30.38
CA LEU A 346 24.94 16.78 29.03
C LEU A 346 24.94 18.32 29.12
N HIS A 347 25.95 18.94 28.55
CA HIS A 347 26.07 20.39 28.50
C HIS A 347 25.69 20.95 27.13
N THR A 348 24.85 21.98 27.14
CA THR A 348 24.42 22.71 25.93
C THR A 348 24.36 24.21 26.26
N ARG A 349 24.20 25.08 25.25
CA ARG A 349 23.93 26.51 25.51
C ARG A 349 22.58 26.75 26.22
N ALA A 350 21.69 25.75 26.23
CA ALA A 350 20.43 25.79 27.00
C ALA A 350 20.66 25.52 28.53
N GLY A 351 21.86 25.10 28.92
CA GLY A 351 22.22 24.71 30.26
C GLY A 351 22.56 23.23 30.35
N THR A 352 22.78 22.79 31.63
CA THR A 352 23.10 21.39 31.96
C THR A 352 21.83 20.55 32.04
N ALA A 353 21.80 19.45 31.31
CA ALA A 353 20.75 18.44 31.35
C ALA A 353 21.29 17.11 31.87
N TYR A 354 20.42 16.28 32.44
CA TYR A 354 20.73 14.91 32.84
C TYR A 354 20.02 13.91 31.94
N LEU A 355 20.69 12.78 31.69
CA LEU A 355 20.19 11.70 30.89
C LEU A 355 19.46 10.65 31.72
N PRO A 356 18.56 9.84 31.18
CA PRO A 356 17.91 8.75 31.89
C PRO A 356 18.93 7.68 32.32
N GLN A 357 18.83 7.15 33.55
CA GLN A 357 19.69 6.07 34.03
C GLN A 357 19.59 4.80 33.13
N CYS A 358 18.45 4.54 32.49
CA CYS A 358 18.33 3.43 31.55
C CYS A 358 19.21 3.62 30.32
N VAL A 359 19.55 4.87 29.96
CA VAL A 359 20.43 5.20 28.82
C VAL A 359 21.89 5.15 29.28
N THR A 360 22.21 5.80 30.38
CA THR A 360 23.61 5.84 30.87
C THR A 360 24.09 4.46 31.31
N GLY A 361 23.20 3.64 31.87
CA GLY A 361 23.46 2.25 32.26
C GLY A 361 23.40 1.22 31.14
N ALA A 362 22.91 1.57 29.96
CA ALA A 362 22.92 0.68 28.79
C ALA A 362 24.30 0.68 28.12
N LYS A 363 24.68 -0.45 27.52
CA LYS A 363 25.88 -0.57 26.68
C LYS A 363 25.65 -0.09 25.25
N TYR A 364 24.48 -0.34 24.73
CA TYR A 364 24.07 0.03 23.37
C TYR A 364 22.77 0.83 23.39
N LEU A 365 22.63 1.69 22.40
CA LEU A 365 21.42 2.44 22.11
C LEU A 365 20.94 2.14 20.68
N ILE A 366 19.65 1.94 20.49
CA ILE A 366 19.01 1.95 19.18
C ILE A 366 18.11 3.19 19.15
N ASN A 367 18.28 4.03 18.13
CA ASN A 367 17.53 5.27 17.95
C ASN A 367 16.49 5.09 16.87
N MET A 368 15.22 4.84 17.27
CA MET A 368 14.08 4.67 16.36
C MET A 368 13.31 5.99 16.24
N ALA A 369 13.56 6.73 15.19
CA ALA A 369 12.91 8.00 14.87
C ALA A 369 11.73 7.82 13.92
N LEU A 370 11.03 8.91 13.62
CA LEU A 370 9.93 8.95 12.65
C LEU A 370 10.29 9.80 11.44
N LEU A 371 9.89 9.38 10.25
CA LEU A 371 9.99 10.16 9.03
C LEU A 371 8.95 11.30 9.05
N ARG A 372 9.33 12.47 9.56
CA ARG A 372 8.38 13.52 9.83
C ARG A 372 8.98 14.93 9.81
N PRO A 373 8.33 15.92 9.15
CA PRO A 373 8.67 17.33 9.25
C PRO A 373 8.46 17.88 10.65
N HIS A 374 9.03 19.05 10.92
CA HIS A 374 8.84 19.78 12.17
C HIS A 374 8.81 21.28 11.93
N SER A 375 7.72 21.92 12.31
CA SER A 375 7.48 23.36 12.07
C SER A 375 8.51 24.32 12.69
N LEU A 376 9.30 23.86 13.67
CA LEU A 376 10.33 24.67 14.34
C LEU A 376 11.76 24.33 13.89
N TYR A 377 12.02 23.08 13.51
CA TYR A 377 13.36 22.54 13.21
C TYR A 377 13.49 22.08 11.75
N GLY A 378 12.42 22.12 11.00
CA GLY A 378 12.34 21.53 9.66
C GLY A 378 12.12 20.02 9.70
N ILE A 379 12.80 19.31 10.57
CA ILE A 379 12.75 17.84 10.67
C ILE A 379 12.61 17.35 12.12
N THR A 380 11.99 16.18 12.28
CA THR A 380 12.04 15.36 13.49
C THR A 380 12.57 13.99 13.09
N LEU A 381 13.86 13.86 13.02
CA LEU A 381 14.57 12.64 12.63
C LEU A 381 15.45 12.16 13.81
N SER A 382 16.56 11.48 13.51
CA SER A 382 17.34 10.77 14.52
C SER A 382 17.93 11.68 15.58
N ALA A 383 18.50 12.82 15.21
CA ALA A 383 19.10 13.76 16.17
C ALA A 383 18.06 14.35 17.11
N LYS A 384 16.95 14.83 16.56
CA LYS A 384 15.90 15.47 17.35
C LYS A 384 15.10 14.48 18.20
N ASN A 385 15.14 13.18 17.87
CA ASN A 385 14.55 12.14 18.71
C ASN A 385 15.12 12.14 20.12
N HIS A 386 16.38 12.54 20.32
CA HIS A 386 17.03 12.70 21.62
C HIS A 386 16.44 13.82 22.50
N PHE A 387 15.55 14.68 21.99
CA PHE A 387 14.79 15.61 22.83
C PHE A 387 13.97 14.89 23.91
N GLY A 388 13.58 13.64 23.67
CA GLY A 388 12.95 12.75 24.65
C GLY A 388 13.92 12.10 25.63
N SER A 389 15.20 12.48 25.65
CA SER A 389 16.25 11.90 26.49
C SER A 389 16.81 12.87 27.51
N VAL A 390 16.23 14.07 27.70
CA VAL A 390 16.84 15.12 28.54
C VAL A 390 15.96 15.55 29.71
N CYS A 391 16.60 15.80 30.84
CA CYS A 391 16.01 16.39 32.01
C CYS A 391 16.78 17.67 32.39
N PHE A 392 16.07 18.81 32.43
CA PHE A 392 16.62 20.08 32.91
C PHE A 392 16.13 20.37 34.33
N PRO A 393 16.95 20.18 35.38
CA PRO A 393 16.52 20.36 36.77
C PRO A 393 16.09 21.78 37.11
N SER A 394 16.63 22.78 36.36
CA SER A 394 16.30 24.20 36.52
C SER A 394 14.90 24.58 36.07
N VAL A 395 14.22 23.70 35.28
CA VAL A 395 12.86 23.96 34.83
C VAL A 395 11.85 23.45 35.83
N SER A 396 11.12 24.38 36.45
CA SER A 396 10.04 24.05 37.39
C SER A 396 8.90 23.37 36.70
N GLY A 397 8.40 22.24 37.24
CA GLY A 397 7.30 21.45 36.71
C GLY A 397 7.77 20.18 36.01
N ASN A 398 6.91 19.15 36.01
CA ASN A 398 7.13 17.85 35.35
C ASN A 398 8.44 17.12 35.70
N GLY A 399 9.09 17.45 36.82
CA GLY A 399 10.39 16.85 37.23
C GLY A 399 11.54 17.17 36.29
N GLY A 400 11.44 18.24 35.49
CA GLY A 400 12.49 18.67 34.56
C GLY A 400 12.58 17.88 33.24
N TRP A 401 11.78 16.83 33.05
CA TRP A 401 11.76 16.05 31.77
C TRP A 401 11.02 16.81 30.67
N THR A 402 11.74 17.74 30.06
CA THR A 402 11.21 18.59 28.97
C THR A 402 12.34 19.02 28.04
N PRO A 403 12.11 18.99 26.70
CA PRO A 403 13.04 19.52 25.73
C PRO A 403 12.92 21.05 25.53
N GLU A 404 12.00 21.72 26.25
CA GLU A 404 11.67 23.14 25.98
C GLU A 404 12.89 24.08 25.97
N PRO A 405 13.86 23.97 26.89
CA PRO A 405 15.04 24.83 26.83
C PRO A 405 15.83 24.68 25.53
N LEU A 406 15.87 23.48 24.95
CA LEU A 406 16.58 23.23 23.69
C LEU A 406 15.93 23.93 22.48
N HIS A 407 14.62 24.19 22.52
CA HIS A 407 13.92 24.81 21.41
C HIS A 407 14.41 26.24 21.10
N ASN A 408 15.05 26.88 22.02
CA ASN A 408 15.62 28.22 21.82
C ASN A 408 17.06 28.19 21.27
N HIS A 409 17.68 27.00 21.15
CA HIS A 409 19.10 26.84 20.85
C HIS A 409 19.33 25.82 19.71
N GLY A 410 18.64 25.97 18.60
CA GLY A 410 18.89 25.06 17.49
C GLY A 410 17.81 24.94 16.43
N GLY A 411 16.77 25.78 16.40
CA GLY A 411 15.71 25.49 15.49
C GLY A 411 15.04 26.62 14.76
N ARG A 412 14.40 27.47 15.50
CA ARG A 412 13.29 28.27 14.96
C ARG A 412 13.66 29.31 13.88
N SER A 413 14.89 29.72 13.81
CA SER A 413 15.36 30.78 12.92
C SER A 413 16.86 30.72 12.74
N ASN A 414 17.46 29.54 12.90
CA ASN A 414 18.91 29.43 12.79
C ASN A 414 19.33 29.78 11.38
N ALA A 415 20.06 30.87 11.26
CA ALA A 415 20.86 31.08 10.08
C ALA A 415 21.86 29.94 9.92
N MET A 416 22.36 29.73 8.74
CA MET A 416 23.54 28.90 8.55
C MET A 416 24.67 29.40 9.44
N ASP A 417 25.60 28.56 9.76
CA ASP A 417 26.82 28.85 10.50
C ASP A 417 26.56 29.35 11.94
N THR A 418 25.53 28.76 12.59
CA THR A 418 25.21 29.04 13.98
C THR A 418 25.18 27.77 14.82
N TYR A 419 25.51 27.89 16.09
CA TYR A 419 25.46 26.78 17.06
C TYR A 419 24.14 26.02 16.98
N ASN A 420 24.23 24.68 17.01
CA ASN A 420 23.07 23.82 17.05
C ASN A 420 23.16 22.76 18.18
N CYS A 421 22.18 22.76 19.08
CA CYS A 421 22.16 21.83 20.22
C CYS A 421 21.99 20.35 19.82
N LEU A 422 21.51 20.04 18.62
CA LEU A 422 21.40 18.67 18.12
C LEU A 422 22.79 18.03 17.95
N VAL A 423 23.83 18.84 17.69
CA VAL A 423 25.22 18.35 17.63
C VAL A 423 25.68 17.85 18.99
N ASN A 424 25.39 18.60 20.08
CA ASN A 424 25.69 18.14 21.42
C ASN A 424 24.96 16.84 21.78
N LEU A 425 23.68 16.70 21.39
CA LEU A 425 22.91 15.50 21.66
C LEU A 425 23.47 14.29 20.90
N ASN A 426 23.71 14.43 19.60
CA ASN A 426 24.25 13.34 18.79
C ASN A 426 25.73 13.05 19.09
N GLY A 427 26.49 14.03 19.59
CA GLY A 427 27.90 13.86 19.94
C GLY A 427 28.11 13.26 21.32
N HIS A 428 27.15 13.43 22.28
CA HIS A 428 27.33 12.99 23.66
C HIS A 428 27.57 11.48 23.77
N ARG A 429 28.57 11.06 24.54
CA ARG A 429 29.03 9.66 24.66
C ARG A 429 27.95 8.66 25.06
N HIS A 430 26.92 9.08 25.80
CA HIS A 430 25.79 8.21 26.21
C HIS A 430 24.59 8.29 25.30
N LEU A 431 24.56 9.18 24.31
CA LEU A 431 23.55 9.24 23.26
C LEU A 431 24.13 8.74 21.92
N GLY A 432 24.47 9.62 20.99
CA GLY A 432 25.04 9.18 19.71
C GLY A 432 26.33 8.37 19.86
N GLY A 433 27.15 8.67 20.88
CA GLY A 433 28.38 7.93 21.20
C GLY A 433 28.18 6.44 21.49
N LYS A 434 27.00 5.99 21.90
CA LYS A 434 26.64 4.56 22.10
C LYS A 434 25.52 4.06 21.19
N THR A 435 25.06 4.86 20.24
CA THR A 435 24.05 4.42 19.29
C THR A 435 24.66 3.42 18.31
N LEU A 436 24.15 2.20 18.40
CA LEU A 436 24.49 1.06 17.55
C LEU A 436 23.85 1.17 16.17
N LEU A 437 22.60 1.66 16.15
CA LEU A 437 21.74 1.70 14.98
C LEU A 437 20.81 2.92 15.04
N TYR A 438 20.77 3.66 13.97
CA TYR A 438 19.75 4.66 13.69
C TYR A 438 18.71 4.06 12.74
N PHE A 439 17.44 4.19 13.09
CA PHE A 439 16.34 3.61 12.38
C PHE A 439 15.20 4.64 12.22
N ILE A 440 14.62 4.77 11.04
CA ILE A 440 13.52 5.70 10.81
C ILE A 440 12.31 4.92 10.30
N ASP A 441 11.23 5.01 11.06
CA ASP A 441 9.91 4.51 10.71
C ASP A 441 9.19 5.55 9.85
N GLY A 442 8.93 5.20 8.61
CA GLY A 442 8.22 5.95 7.60
C GLY A 442 7.04 5.19 7.00
N LEU A 443 6.45 4.19 7.70
CA LEU A 443 5.27 3.50 7.20
C LEU A 443 4.10 4.47 7.05
N TYR A 444 3.79 5.23 8.12
CA TYR A 444 2.72 6.21 8.15
C TYR A 444 3.26 7.61 8.55
N PRO A 445 3.89 8.33 7.63
CA PRO A 445 4.46 9.63 7.95
C PRO A 445 3.37 10.65 8.28
N ALA A 446 3.61 11.48 9.28
CA ALA A 446 2.70 12.57 9.65
C ALA A 446 3.11 13.88 8.97
N ARG A 447 2.14 14.76 8.73
CA ARG A 447 2.35 16.08 8.12
C ARG A 447 3.36 16.94 8.88
N ASN A 448 3.37 16.84 10.21
CA ASN A 448 4.37 17.44 11.10
C ASN A 448 4.31 16.80 12.50
N GLN A 449 5.02 17.38 13.46
CA GLN A 449 5.10 16.89 14.85
C GLN A 449 3.77 16.90 15.62
N SER A 450 2.72 17.52 15.11
CA SER A 450 1.44 17.73 15.82
C SER A 450 0.20 17.36 15.02
N ASN A 451 0.38 16.99 13.76
CA ASN A 451 -0.71 16.68 12.84
C ASN A 451 -0.84 15.19 12.54
N GLU A 452 -1.87 14.88 11.78
CA GLU A 452 -2.26 13.55 11.35
C GLU A 452 -1.24 12.91 10.38
N VAL A 453 -1.31 11.59 10.28
CA VAL A 453 -0.61 10.83 9.24
C VAL A 453 -1.22 11.17 7.88
N ILE A 454 -0.40 11.19 6.85
CA ILE A 454 -0.81 11.56 5.48
C ILE A 454 -0.24 10.61 4.44
N LYS A 455 -1.02 10.35 3.41
CA LYS A 455 -0.54 9.71 2.19
C LYS A 455 0.32 10.69 1.39
N TRP A 456 1.35 10.18 0.72
CA TRP A 456 2.31 10.99 -0.01
C TRP A 456 2.07 10.93 -1.52
N GLN A 457 2.11 12.08 -2.18
CA GLN A 457 1.98 12.17 -3.63
C GLN A 457 3.18 11.53 -4.35
N SER A 458 4.35 11.62 -3.76
CA SER A 458 5.58 11.00 -4.28
C SER A 458 5.55 9.46 -4.25
N PHE A 459 4.57 8.87 -3.56
CA PHE A 459 4.29 7.44 -3.53
C PHE A 459 2.92 7.10 -4.15
N GLY A 460 2.50 7.84 -5.19
CA GLY A 460 1.27 7.57 -5.94
C GLY A 460 -0.02 7.85 -5.16
N ASP A 461 0.00 8.85 -4.28
CA ASP A 461 -1.10 9.17 -3.35
C ASP A 461 -1.39 8.08 -2.31
N ASP A 462 -0.39 7.24 -2.02
CA ASP A 462 -0.47 6.18 -1.02
C ASP A 462 0.45 6.44 0.20
N TRP A 463 0.45 5.51 1.16
CA TRP A 463 1.34 5.55 2.31
C TRP A 463 2.79 5.44 1.86
N CYS A 464 3.70 6.04 2.61
CA CYS A 464 5.13 5.98 2.29
C CYS A 464 5.71 4.56 2.45
N SER A 465 5.13 3.72 3.33
CA SER A 465 5.45 2.28 3.47
C SER A 465 6.95 1.99 3.48
N SER A 466 7.73 2.85 4.15
CA SER A 466 9.19 2.84 4.04
C SER A 466 9.87 2.74 5.40
N LEU A 467 11.01 2.05 5.43
CA LEU A 467 11.91 1.98 6.59
C LEU A 467 13.31 2.41 6.15
N PHE A 468 14.04 3.08 7.05
CA PHE A 468 15.42 3.49 6.79
C PHE A 468 16.31 3.06 7.95
N ALA A 469 17.55 2.66 7.66
CA ALA A 469 18.54 2.36 8.68
C ALA A 469 19.95 2.80 8.28
N SER A 470 20.73 3.20 9.26
CA SER A 470 22.16 3.55 9.11
C SER A 470 22.90 3.44 10.43
N GLN A 471 24.22 3.35 10.37
CA GLN A 471 25.11 3.61 11.49
C GLN A 471 25.70 5.03 11.49
N ASP A 472 25.35 5.83 10.47
CA ASP A 472 25.75 7.23 10.34
C ASP A 472 24.55 8.14 10.66
N PRO A 473 24.55 8.88 11.77
CA PRO A 473 23.42 9.72 12.18
C PRO A 473 23.17 10.92 11.26
N VAL A 474 24.20 11.39 10.60
CA VAL A 474 24.09 12.56 9.70
C VAL A 474 23.60 12.12 8.35
N ALA A 475 24.14 11.02 7.82
CA ALA A 475 23.72 10.46 6.54
C ALA A 475 22.23 10.07 6.53
N ILE A 476 21.74 9.40 7.58
CA ILE A 476 20.32 9.01 7.63
C ILE A 476 19.39 10.21 7.72
N ASP A 477 19.76 11.25 8.48
CA ASP A 477 18.97 12.48 8.60
C ASP A 477 19.00 13.29 7.30
N SER A 478 20.13 13.27 6.55
CA SER A 478 20.27 13.88 5.22
C SER A 478 19.37 13.21 4.18
N VAL A 479 19.42 11.89 4.09
CA VAL A 479 18.57 11.11 3.18
C VAL A 479 17.09 11.33 3.51
N ALA A 480 16.70 11.21 4.78
CA ALA A 480 15.33 11.42 5.19
C ALA A 480 14.84 12.86 4.93
N LEU A 481 15.73 13.87 5.04
CA LEU A 481 15.41 15.25 4.68
C LEU A 481 15.10 15.39 3.18
N ASP A 482 15.88 14.74 2.32
CA ASP A 482 15.65 14.77 0.88
C ASP A 482 14.29 14.14 0.51
N PHE A 483 13.91 13.01 1.13
CA PHE A 483 12.59 12.42 0.98
C PHE A 483 11.47 13.37 1.46
N LEU A 484 11.64 13.99 2.63
CA LEU A 484 10.66 14.92 3.18
C LEU A 484 10.46 16.17 2.30
N ARG A 485 11.52 16.68 1.69
CA ARG A 485 11.49 17.85 0.79
C ARG A 485 10.89 17.52 -0.58
N ASN A 486 11.10 16.32 -1.04
CA ASN A 486 10.55 15.87 -2.32
C ASN A 486 9.03 15.63 -2.27
N GLU A 487 8.44 15.47 -1.09
CA GLU A 487 7.00 15.29 -0.94
C GLU A 487 6.26 16.63 -0.96
N PRO A 488 5.43 16.92 -2.00
CA PRO A 488 4.74 18.21 -2.14
C PRO A 488 3.74 18.52 -1.00
N ARG A 489 3.24 17.47 -0.30
CA ARG A 489 2.30 17.62 0.83
C ARG A 489 2.99 18.02 2.12
N ASN A 490 4.31 17.90 2.20
CA ASN A 490 5.12 18.29 3.36
C ASN A 490 5.45 19.79 3.32
N THR A 491 4.45 20.64 3.52
CA THR A 491 4.63 22.10 3.55
C THR A 491 5.33 22.60 4.82
N ASP A 492 5.54 21.73 5.80
CA ASP A 492 6.03 22.05 7.14
C ASP A 492 7.52 21.71 7.35
N VAL A 493 8.26 21.38 6.29
CA VAL A 493 9.73 21.36 6.31
C VAL A 493 10.20 22.82 6.33
N THR A 494 9.88 23.49 7.43
CA THR A 494 10.22 24.89 7.70
C THR A 494 11.37 24.97 8.69
N GLY A 495 12.02 26.06 8.83
CA GLY A 495 13.25 26.17 9.63
C GLY A 495 14.49 25.84 8.78
N ASN A 496 15.61 25.65 9.42
CA ASN A 496 16.87 25.40 8.73
C ASN A 496 17.54 24.10 9.23
N PRO A 497 17.11 22.92 8.75
CA PRO A 497 17.77 21.65 9.10
C PRO A 497 19.19 21.54 8.56
N GLU A 498 19.54 22.26 7.48
CA GLU A 498 20.89 22.30 6.92
C GLU A 498 21.92 22.73 7.95
N ASN A 499 21.61 23.77 8.72
CA ASN A 499 22.53 24.23 9.75
C ASN A 499 22.93 23.12 10.74
N TYR A 500 21.98 22.26 11.11
CA TYR A 500 22.30 21.11 11.96
C TYR A 500 23.21 20.10 11.25
N LEU A 501 22.90 19.77 9.99
CA LEU A 501 23.62 18.77 9.22
C LEU A 501 25.04 19.21 8.92
N HIS A 502 25.25 20.49 8.56
CA HIS A 502 26.59 21.08 8.38
C HIS A 502 27.41 21.10 9.67
N GLU A 503 26.81 21.61 10.76
CA GLU A 503 27.45 21.65 12.07
C GLU A 503 27.82 20.24 12.60
N ALA A 504 26.97 19.23 12.35
CA ALA A 504 27.21 17.86 12.75
C ALA A 504 28.25 17.16 11.88
N ALA A 505 28.19 17.37 10.57
CA ALA A 505 29.15 16.81 9.62
C ALA A 505 30.57 17.35 9.86
N LEU A 506 30.65 18.63 10.18
CA LEU A 506 31.91 19.36 10.41
C LEU A 506 32.17 19.68 11.89
N ALA A 507 31.72 18.81 12.82
CA ALA A 507 31.76 19.11 14.26
C ALA A 507 33.18 19.31 14.83
N ASP A 508 34.21 18.84 14.14
CA ASP A 508 35.63 19.09 14.43
C ASP A 508 36.12 20.47 13.94
N ASN A 509 35.45 21.06 12.94
CA ASN A 509 35.69 22.42 12.46
C ASN A 509 34.39 23.06 11.98
N PRO A 510 33.40 23.28 12.84
CA PRO A 510 32.07 23.66 12.46
C PRO A 510 32.00 25.07 11.90
N PRO A 511 31.14 25.35 10.90
CA PRO A 511 30.98 26.65 10.28
C PRO A 511 30.68 27.79 11.28
N SER A 512 30.00 27.47 12.37
CA SER A 512 29.73 28.44 13.46
C SER A 512 30.95 28.84 14.29
N GLY A 513 32.07 28.16 14.11
CA GLY A 513 33.23 28.28 14.99
C GLY A 513 32.98 27.80 16.43
N THR A 514 31.90 27.05 16.68
CA THR A 514 31.59 26.48 18.00
C THR A 514 32.50 25.32 18.32
N SER A 515 33.13 25.33 19.47
CA SER A 515 33.81 24.16 20.00
C SER A 515 32.80 23.28 20.74
N TYR A 516 32.41 22.15 20.16
CA TYR A 516 31.43 21.23 20.70
C TYR A 516 32.11 20.27 21.69
N ASP A 517 31.78 20.40 22.95
CA ASP A 517 32.25 19.56 24.07
C ASP A 517 31.05 19.31 24.99
N PRO A 518 30.21 18.31 24.72
CA PRO A 518 28.96 18.07 25.42
C PRO A 518 29.18 17.54 26.86
N GLU A 519 30.36 17.01 27.20
CA GLU A 519 30.74 16.51 28.49
C GLU A 519 31.55 17.52 29.34
N ILE A 520 32.09 18.58 28.73
CA ILE A 520 33.01 19.54 29.32
C ILE A 520 34.26 18.83 29.92
N ASP A 521 34.77 17.87 29.18
CA ASP A 521 35.99 17.14 29.58
C ASP A 521 37.23 17.57 28.79
N GLY A 522 37.09 18.59 27.94
CA GLY A 522 38.14 19.14 27.08
C GLY A 522 38.38 18.36 25.80
N VAL A 523 37.52 17.36 25.50
CA VAL A 523 37.56 16.59 24.28
C VAL A 523 36.51 17.14 23.32
N HIS A 524 36.94 17.78 22.24
CA HIS A 524 36.06 18.30 21.22
C HIS A 524 35.54 17.20 20.30
N LEU A 525 34.30 17.35 19.85
CA LEU A 525 33.70 16.39 18.95
C LEU A 525 34.46 16.35 17.61
N ALA A 526 34.70 15.15 17.11
CA ALA A 526 35.05 14.90 15.73
C ALA A 526 33.76 14.96 14.86
N SER A 527 33.92 14.94 13.52
CA SER A 527 32.79 14.77 12.60
C SER A 527 31.82 13.69 13.09
N LEU A 528 30.53 13.98 13.11
CA LEU A 528 29.51 13.02 13.55
C LEU A 528 29.03 12.09 12.44
N GLY A 529 29.26 12.43 11.17
CA GLY A 529 28.87 11.64 10.01
C GLY A 529 29.04 12.44 8.72
N VAL A 530 28.49 11.95 7.62
CA VAL A 530 28.56 12.60 6.31
C VAL A 530 27.22 13.21 5.90
N HIS A 531 27.27 14.43 5.39
CA HIS A 531 26.13 15.13 4.79
C HIS A 531 26.36 15.40 3.33
N GLU A 532 25.37 15.19 2.51
CA GLU A 532 25.18 15.67 1.15
C GLU A 532 23.73 15.48 0.69
N HIS A 533 23.37 16.04 -0.46
CA HIS A 533 22.10 15.83 -1.12
C HIS A 533 22.23 14.95 -2.36
N TRP A 534 21.18 14.21 -2.69
CA TRP A 534 21.10 13.40 -3.91
C TRP A 534 21.13 14.26 -5.19
N ASN A 535 21.46 13.62 -6.32
CA ASN A 535 21.53 14.28 -7.64
C ASN A 535 20.14 14.79 -8.09
N ASN A 536 19.08 14.02 -7.89
CA ASN A 536 17.69 14.39 -8.17
C ASN A 536 16.72 13.40 -7.51
N ALA A 537 15.44 13.78 -7.48
CA ALA A 537 14.39 13.02 -6.82
C ALA A 537 13.97 11.73 -7.56
N VAL A 538 14.34 11.56 -8.82
CA VAL A 538 14.03 10.36 -9.61
C VAL A 538 15.07 9.29 -9.34
N GLU A 539 16.33 9.60 -9.56
CA GLU A 539 17.44 8.64 -9.44
C GLU A 539 17.86 8.43 -7.99
N LYS A 540 17.75 9.46 -7.14
CA LYS A 540 18.12 9.45 -5.71
C LYS A 540 19.55 8.97 -5.44
N GLN A 541 20.49 9.35 -6.32
CA GLN A 541 21.87 8.91 -6.22
C GLN A 541 22.73 9.94 -5.51
N TYR A 542 23.55 9.45 -4.59
CA TYR A 542 24.54 10.19 -3.81
C TYR A 542 25.95 9.95 -4.37
N SER A 543 26.95 10.67 -3.89
CA SER A 543 28.32 10.60 -4.43
C SER A 543 28.88 9.17 -4.45
N ARG A 544 28.63 8.38 -3.42
CA ARG A 544 29.12 7.00 -3.34
C ARG A 544 28.38 6.08 -4.30
N ASN A 545 27.09 6.29 -4.53
CA ASN A 545 26.33 5.58 -5.57
C ASN A 545 26.88 5.86 -6.97
N LEU A 546 27.35 7.08 -7.21
CA LEU A 546 27.95 7.51 -8.48
C LEU A 546 29.44 7.14 -8.61
N GLY A 547 30.06 6.66 -7.53
CA GLY A 547 31.51 6.40 -7.52
C GLY A 547 32.36 7.68 -7.58
N THR A 548 31.81 8.84 -7.20
CA THR A 548 32.43 10.16 -7.34
C THR A 548 32.99 10.73 -6.05
N GLY A 549 32.80 10.08 -4.90
CA GLY A 549 33.28 10.60 -3.61
C GLY A 549 32.99 9.67 -2.43
N ASP A 550 33.44 10.11 -1.23
CA ASP A 550 33.29 9.40 0.05
C ASP A 550 32.01 9.79 0.81
N GLY A 551 30.98 10.20 0.08
CA GLY A 551 29.71 10.67 0.64
C GLY A 551 28.78 9.56 1.11
N ILE A 552 27.49 9.77 0.91
CA ILE A 552 26.42 8.84 1.24
C ILE A 552 26.31 7.73 0.17
N GLU A 553 25.96 6.53 0.61
CA GLU A 553 25.51 5.43 -0.24
C GLU A 553 24.06 5.11 0.12
N LEU A 554 23.11 5.43 -0.75
CA LEU A 554 21.71 4.99 -0.57
C LEU A 554 21.52 3.64 -1.24
N VAL A 555 21.16 2.63 -0.44
CA VAL A 555 20.92 1.27 -0.94
C VAL A 555 19.44 0.93 -0.75
N LEU A 556 18.77 0.63 -1.87
CA LEU A 556 17.42 0.08 -1.82
C LEU A 556 17.51 -1.39 -1.42
N ALA A 557 17.00 -1.73 -0.23
CA ALA A 557 16.87 -3.11 0.19
C ALA A 557 15.85 -3.84 -0.68
N SER A 558 16.16 -5.05 -1.06
CA SER A 558 15.34 -5.86 -1.94
C SER A 558 15.23 -7.28 -1.40
N TYR A 559 14.12 -7.93 -1.70
CA TYR A 559 13.95 -9.35 -1.45
C TYR A 559 14.61 -10.23 -2.53
N ALA A 560 15.28 -9.65 -3.52
CA ALA A 560 15.92 -10.41 -4.59
C ALA A 560 16.97 -11.38 -4.05
N THR A 561 17.05 -12.56 -4.68
CA THR A 561 17.98 -13.65 -4.40
C THR A 561 18.76 -14.00 -5.65
N VAL A 562 19.77 -14.88 -5.54
CA VAL A 562 20.59 -15.28 -6.70
C VAL A 562 19.88 -16.34 -7.53
N ASP A 563 19.23 -17.32 -6.88
CA ASP A 563 18.72 -18.54 -7.52
C ASP A 563 17.21 -18.78 -7.29
N GLY A 564 16.45 -17.73 -6.94
CA GLY A 564 15.00 -17.84 -6.68
C GLY A 564 14.22 -18.34 -7.90
N PRO A 565 13.14 -19.14 -7.66
CA PRO A 565 12.34 -19.74 -8.73
C PRO A 565 11.42 -18.72 -9.43
N VAL A 566 11.26 -17.52 -8.90
CA VAL A 566 10.44 -16.45 -9.46
C VAL A 566 11.36 -15.40 -10.07
N GLU A 567 11.20 -15.11 -11.34
CA GLU A 567 12.05 -14.16 -12.08
C GLU A 567 11.24 -12.99 -12.62
N ASN A 568 11.63 -11.77 -12.29
CA ASN A 568 11.19 -10.60 -13.01
C ASN A 568 12.10 -10.46 -14.25
N ILE A 569 11.63 -10.91 -15.40
CA ILE A 569 12.41 -10.93 -16.64
C ILE A 569 12.68 -9.54 -17.19
N SER A 570 11.91 -8.53 -16.79
CA SER A 570 12.15 -7.13 -17.19
C SER A 570 13.39 -6.55 -16.51
N THR A 571 13.70 -7.02 -15.30
CA THR A 571 14.85 -6.55 -14.51
C THR A 571 15.99 -7.60 -14.40
N GLY A 572 15.72 -8.88 -14.69
CA GLY A 572 16.62 -10.01 -14.48
C GLY A 572 16.79 -10.40 -13.00
N LEU A 573 16.00 -9.84 -12.09
CA LEU A 573 16.06 -10.15 -10.66
C LEU A 573 15.24 -11.40 -10.34
N ARG A 574 15.75 -12.23 -9.42
CA ARG A 574 15.11 -13.47 -8.96
C ARG A 574 14.67 -13.35 -7.51
N TYR A 575 13.66 -14.12 -7.15
CA TYR A 575 13.02 -14.06 -5.83
C TYR A 575 12.59 -15.47 -5.39
N ASP A 576 12.57 -15.69 -4.07
CA ASP A 576 12.05 -16.93 -3.49
C ASP A 576 10.53 -16.96 -3.41
N LEU A 577 9.89 -15.78 -3.35
CA LEU A 577 8.44 -15.61 -3.20
C LEU A 577 7.88 -14.75 -4.32
N ILE A 578 6.65 -15.08 -4.75
CA ILE A 578 5.92 -14.32 -5.78
C ILE A 578 5.63 -12.88 -5.30
N GLN A 579 5.18 -12.73 -4.05
CA GLN A 579 4.89 -11.39 -3.49
C GLN A 579 6.13 -10.50 -3.48
N HIS A 580 7.29 -11.06 -3.20
CA HIS A 580 8.55 -10.30 -3.23
C HIS A 580 8.89 -9.80 -4.64
N ALA A 581 8.64 -10.63 -5.66
CA ALA A 581 8.83 -10.21 -7.05
C ALA A 581 7.84 -9.10 -7.44
N ILE A 582 6.56 -9.24 -7.07
CA ILE A 582 5.54 -8.20 -7.28
C ILE A 582 5.93 -6.90 -6.54
N THR A 583 6.41 -7.00 -5.30
CA THR A 583 6.82 -5.84 -4.50
C THR A 583 7.98 -5.08 -5.17
N GLY A 584 8.96 -5.80 -5.71
CA GLY A 584 10.11 -5.22 -6.41
C GLY A 584 9.85 -4.77 -7.85
N ALA A 585 8.69 -5.11 -8.42
CA ALA A 585 8.36 -4.81 -9.82
C ALA A 585 7.75 -3.42 -10.00
N PHE A 586 7.81 -2.91 -11.24
CA PHE A 586 7.08 -1.73 -11.71
C PHE A 586 5.92 -2.12 -12.61
N SER A 587 4.95 -1.20 -12.80
CA SER A 587 3.90 -1.41 -13.80
C SER A 587 4.52 -1.56 -15.19
N GLY A 588 4.14 -2.61 -15.90
CA GLY A 588 4.68 -2.99 -17.19
C GLY A 588 5.72 -4.13 -17.13
N ASP A 589 6.17 -4.50 -15.93
CA ASP A 589 7.10 -5.63 -15.76
C ASP A 589 6.39 -6.97 -16.00
N GLU A 590 7.19 -7.97 -16.36
CA GLU A 590 6.77 -9.34 -16.52
C GLU A 590 7.51 -10.25 -15.53
N ILE A 591 6.72 -10.95 -14.70
CA ILE A 591 7.20 -11.90 -13.69
C ILE A 591 6.85 -13.31 -14.13
N VAL A 592 7.86 -14.16 -14.20
CA VAL A 592 7.74 -15.59 -14.54
C VAL A 592 7.95 -16.42 -13.30
N VAL A 593 6.98 -17.30 -13.03
CA VAL A 593 6.96 -18.18 -11.86
C VAL A 593 7.36 -19.58 -12.31
N GLY A 594 8.42 -20.13 -11.73
CA GLY A 594 8.83 -21.51 -11.92
C GLY A 594 7.85 -22.52 -11.29
N GLU A 595 7.91 -23.77 -11.74
CA GLU A 595 7.10 -24.84 -11.16
C GLU A 595 7.38 -25.01 -9.66
N GLY A 596 6.34 -25.20 -8.88
CA GLY A 596 6.40 -25.35 -7.42
C GLY A 596 5.11 -24.93 -6.72
N THR A 597 5.05 -25.16 -5.41
CA THR A 597 3.93 -24.72 -4.58
C THR A 597 4.37 -23.56 -3.71
N TYR A 598 3.72 -22.40 -3.92
CA TYR A 598 3.96 -21.15 -3.22
C TYR A 598 2.85 -20.94 -2.17
N PHE A 599 3.22 -21.02 -0.90
CA PHE A 599 2.28 -20.83 0.22
C PHE A 599 2.19 -19.34 0.54
N GLU A 600 1.46 -18.59 -0.31
CA GLU A 600 1.37 -17.13 -0.25
C GLU A 600 -0.06 -16.66 -0.49
N ASN A 601 -0.36 -15.48 0.05
CA ASN A 601 -1.46 -14.64 -0.43
C ASN A 601 -0.82 -13.48 -1.19
N ILE A 602 -1.08 -13.34 -2.47
CA ILE A 602 -0.46 -12.29 -3.29
C ILE A 602 -1.42 -11.14 -3.57
N ASN A 603 -0.86 -9.93 -3.56
CA ASN A 603 -1.58 -8.70 -3.91
C ASN A 603 -0.74 -7.89 -4.90
N PHE A 604 -1.34 -7.45 -5.98
CA PHE A 604 -0.66 -6.70 -7.02
C PHE A 604 -0.37 -5.24 -6.62
N GLY A 605 -1.07 -4.71 -5.60
CA GLY A 605 -0.77 -3.42 -4.99
C GLY A 605 -0.96 -2.22 -5.92
N GLY A 606 -1.88 -2.30 -6.89
CA GLY A 606 -2.14 -1.26 -7.89
C GLY A 606 -1.20 -1.30 -9.11
N LYS A 607 -0.35 -2.31 -9.20
CA LYS A 607 0.61 -2.43 -10.32
C LYS A 607 -0.01 -3.21 -11.47
N ASN A 608 0.02 -2.62 -12.66
CA ASN A 608 -0.37 -3.29 -13.89
C ASN A 608 0.85 -4.02 -14.47
N LEU A 609 1.05 -5.27 -14.09
CA LEU A 609 2.15 -6.13 -14.53
C LEU A 609 1.63 -7.49 -15.01
N THR A 610 2.47 -8.26 -15.66
CA THR A 610 2.16 -9.65 -16.03
C THR A 610 2.78 -10.62 -15.04
N LEU A 611 1.96 -11.47 -14.41
CA LEU A 611 2.40 -12.61 -13.62
C LEU A 611 1.98 -13.89 -14.33
N ARG A 612 2.95 -14.71 -14.70
CA ARG A 612 2.66 -15.96 -15.40
C ARG A 612 3.57 -17.12 -15.01
N SER A 613 3.13 -18.35 -15.27
CA SER A 613 4.00 -19.52 -15.28
C SER A 613 5.02 -19.47 -16.43
N THR A 614 5.95 -20.41 -16.43
CA THR A 614 6.96 -20.53 -17.50
C THR A 614 6.32 -20.84 -18.86
N ASP A 615 5.21 -21.57 -18.89
CA ASP A 615 4.41 -21.84 -20.10
C ASP A 615 2.91 -21.91 -19.77
N SER A 616 2.24 -20.77 -19.89
CA SER A 616 0.82 -20.61 -19.55
C SER A 616 -0.12 -21.44 -20.42
N GLY A 617 0.30 -21.84 -21.61
CA GLY A 617 -0.50 -22.66 -22.53
C GLY A 617 -0.38 -24.15 -22.27
N ASN A 618 0.55 -24.58 -21.44
CA ASN A 618 0.82 -25.99 -21.12
C ASN A 618 0.11 -26.41 -19.84
N PRO A 619 -0.93 -27.26 -19.91
CA PRO A 619 -1.67 -27.67 -18.71
C PRO A 619 -0.83 -28.36 -17.63
N ALA A 620 0.26 -29.05 -18.01
CA ALA A 620 1.15 -29.68 -17.03
C ALA A 620 1.95 -28.65 -16.24
N VAL A 621 2.42 -27.58 -16.89
CA VAL A 621 3.10 -26.47 -16.23
C VAL A 621 2.13 -25.70 -15.35
N VAL A 622 0.92 -25.43 -15.83
CA VAL A 622 -0.14 -24.78 -15.04
C VAL A 622 -0.45 -25.58 -13.78
N ALA A 623 -0.62 -26.89 -13.90
CA ALA A 623 -0.86 -27.78 -12.76
C ALA A 623 0.31 -27.88 -11.77
N ALA A 624 1.55 -27.67 -12.25
CA ALA A 624 2.76 -27.73 -11.44
C ALA A 624 3.14 -26.37 -10.80
N THR A 625 2.53 -25.25 -11.24
CA THR A 625 2.83 -23.90 -10.72
C THR A 625 1.66 -23.41 -9.87
N ILE A 626 1.75 -23.65 -8.55
CA ILE A 626 0.62 -23.56 -7.63
C ILE A 626 0.79 -22.41 -6.63
N ILE A 627 -0.20 -21.52 -6.57
CA ILE A 627 -0.37 -20.57 -5.46
C ILE A 627 -1.38 -21.15 -4.48
N LYS A 628 -0.91 -21.44 -3.26
CA LYS A 628 -1.74 -22.00 -2.19
C LYS A 628 -1.91 -20.99 -1.07
N GLY A 629 -3.04 -20.26 -1.13
CA GLY A 629 -3.37 -19.26 -0.12
C GLY A 629 -4.05 -19.83 1.12
N ASN A 630 -4.33 -18.95 2.09
CA ASN A 630 -5.14 -19.26 3.28
C ASN A 630 -6.33 -18.30 3.45
N GLU A 631 -6.27 -17.09 2.88
CA GLU A 631 -7.37 -16.11 2.82
C GLU A 631 -7.77 -15.86 1.36
N GLN A 632 -7.42 -14.73 0.80
CA GLN A 632 -7.53 -14.44 -0.64
C GLN A 632 -6.20 -14.85 -1.28
N ALA A 633 -6.18 -15.97 -2.01
CA ALA A 633 -4.92 -16.45 -2.57
C ALA A 633 -4.31 -15.44 -3.55
N VAL A 634 -5.15 -14.77 -4.35
CA VAL A 634 -4.76 -13.67 -5.24
C VAL A 634 -5.73 -12.52 -5.09
N ALA A 635 -5.23 -11.29 -4.88
CA ALA A 635 -6.05 -10.11 -4.69
C ALA A 635 -5.67 -8.96 -5.65
N PHE A 636 -6.70 -8.31 -6.23
CA PHE A 636 -6.63 -7.10 -7.02
C PHE A 636 -7.55 -6.07 -6.34
N THR A 637 -6.99 -5.02 -5.71
CA THR A 637 -7.75 -4.16 -4.80
C THR A 637 -7.42 -2.68 -4.89
N ARG A 638 -6.59 -2.27 -5.86
CA ARG A 638 -6.11 -0.90 -5.97
C ARG A 638 -6.18 -0.33 -7.39
N GLY A 639 -7.22 -0.72 -8.15
CA GLY A 639 -7.47 -0.20 -9.48
C GLY A 639 -6.63 -0.84 -10.58
N GLU A 640 -6.19 -2.09 -10.39
CA GLU A 640 -5.55 -2.87 -11.44
C GLU A 640 -6.49 -2.98 -12.66
N GLY A 641 -5.99 -2.64 -13.84
CA GLY A 641 -6.76 -2.64 -15.09
C GLY A 641 -6.46 -3.83 -16.00
N ASP A 642 -6.92 -3.75 -17.22
CA ASP A 642 -6.81 -4.78 -18.28
C ASP A 642 -5.36 -5.17 -18.63
N ARG A 643 -4.39 -4.28 -18.34
CA ARG A 643 -2.97 -4.55 -18.52
C ARG A 643 -2.34 -5.31 -17.36
N CYS A 644 -3.08 -5.53 -16.27
CA CYS A 644 -2.67 -6.41 -15.20
C CYS A 644 -3.08 -7.83 -15.59
N VAL A 645 -2.12 -8.70 -15.82
CA VAL A 645 -2.36 -10.05 -16.38
C VAL A 645 -1.92 -11.10 -15.38
N LEU A 646 -2.82 -12.03 -15.08
CA LEU A 646 -2.56 -13.27 -14.35
C LEU A 646 -2.74 -14.45 -15.32
N SER A 647 -1.68 -15.25 -15.53
CA SER A 647 -1.71 -16.26 -16.60
C SER A 647 -1.06 -17.60 -16.23
N GLY A 648 -1.77 -18.70 -16.49
CA GLY A 648 -1.19 -20.02 -16.46
C GLY A 648 -0.77 -20.53 -15.08
N LEU A 649 -1.55 -20.26 -14.03
CA LEU A 649 -1.27 -20.64 -12.65
C LEU A 649 -2.43 -21.44 -12.06
N THR A 650 -2.13 -22.42 -11.21
CA THR A 650 -3.11 -23.08 -10.34
C THR A 650 -3.24 -22.29 -9.03
N ILE A 651 -4.46 -21.92 -8.67
CA ILE A 651 -4.77 -21.12 -7.47
C ILE A 651 -5.69 -21.96 -6.59
N THR A 652 -5.27 -22.22 -5.36
CA THR A 652 -5.96 -23.18 -4.49
C THR A 652 -5.84 -22.83 -2.99
N GLY A 653 -6.64 -23.45 -2.16
CA GLY A 653 -6.51 -23.50 -0.70
C GLY A 653 -6.93 -22.24 0.05
N GLY A 654 -7.11 -21.11 -0.62
CA GLY A 654 -7.59 -19.88 0.01
C GLY A 654 -9.04 -19.97 0.45
N ARG A 655 -9.46 -19.04 1.32
CA ARG A 655 -10.89 -18.83 1.56
C ARG A 655 -11.60 -18.43 0.26
N THR A 656 -10.98 -17.53 -0.52
CA THR A 656 -11.35 -17.15 -1.90
C THR A 656 -10.14 -17.35 -2.79
N GLY A 657 -10.31 -17.89 -3.99
CA GLY A 657 -9.20 -18.05 -4.93
C GLY A 657 -8.70 -16.71 -5.44
N ILE A 658 -9.51 -16.02 -6.24
CA ILE A 658 -9.20 -14.69 -6.78
C ILE A 658 -10.24 -13.67 -6.27
N TYR A 659 -9.76 -12.56 -5.73
CA TYR A 659 -10.59 -11.47 -5.24
C TYR A 659 -10.31 -10.18 -6.01
N CYS A 660 -11.35 -9.56 -6.59
CA CYS A 660 -11.27 -8.27 -7.27
C CYS A 660 -12.21 -7.26 -6.60
N SER A 661 -11.67 -6.10 -6.20
CA SER A 661 -12.44 -4.97 -5.71
C SER A 661 -11.96 -3.68 -6.38
N GLU A 662 -12.87 -2.96 -7.05
CA GLU A 662 -12.54 -1.75 -7.83
C GLU A 662 -11.43 -1.99 -8.89
N SER A 663 -11.27 -3.25 -9.37
CA SER A 663 -10.16 -3.69 -10.23
C SER A 663 -10.68 -4.61 -11.34
N SER A 664 -10.08 -4.50 -12.51
CA SER A 664 -10.55 -5.20 -13.74
C SER A 664 -9.38 -5.84 -14.50
N PRO A 665 -8.66 -6.82 -13.88
CA PRO A 665 -7.51 -7.48 -14.51
C PRO A 665 -7.91 -8.41 -15.65
N THR A 666 -6.92 -8.88 -16.42
CA THR A 666 -7.01 -10.01 -17.32
C THR A 666 -6.55 -11.29 -16.64
N ILE A 667 -7.40 -12.32 -16.58
CA ILE A 667 -7.11 -13.63 -15.98
C ILE A 667 -7.21 -14.66 -17.10
N THR A 668 -6.13 -15.37 -17.37
CA THR A 668 -6.13 -16.29 -18.51
C THR A 668 -5.35 -17.58 -18.24
N HIS A 669 -5.84 -18.70 -18.80
CA HIS A 669 -5.23 -20.02 -18.67
C HIS A 669 -4.96 -20.45 -17.21
N CYS A 670 -5.73 -19.93 -16.25
CA CYS A 670 -5.60 -20.26 -14.84
C CYS A 670 -6.56 -21.38 -14.45
N ARG A 671 -6.13 -22.20 -13.47
CA ARG A 671 -6.97 -23.17 -12.80
C ARG A 671 -7.24 -22.70 -11.37
N ILE A 672 -8.50 -22.49 -11.02
CA ILE A 672 -8.92 -21.99 -9.71
C ILE A 672 -9.77 -23.06 -9.05
N GLU A 673 -9.19 -23.73 -8.07
CA GLU A 673 -9.81 -24.94 -7.49
C GLU A 673 -9.63 -25.10 -5.99
N ASN A 674 -10.53 -25.87 -5.38
CA ASN A 674 -10.43 -26.26 -3.97
C ASN A 674 -10.31 -25.09 -3.00
N CYS A 675 -10.98 -23.96 -3.30
CA CYS A 675 -11.10 -22.79 -2.42
C CYS A 675 -12.27 -22.97 -1.45
N GLY A 676 -12.14 -22.43 -0.23
CA GLY A 676 -13.11 -22.62 0.86
C GLY A 676 -14.44 -21.85 0.67
N ARG A 677 -14.50 -20.92 -0.29
CA ARG A 677 -15.65 -20.11 -0.75
C ARG A 677 -15.61 -20.01 -2.28
N PRO A 678 -16.05 -18.88 -2.92
CA PRO A 678 -16.01 -18.82 -4.37
C PRO A 678 -14.60 -18.94 -4.93
N GLY A 679 -14.49 -19.52 -6.11
CA GLY A 679 -13.25 -19.51 -6.87
C GLY A 679 -12.82 -18.08 -7.21
N ILE A 680 -13.74 -17.26 -7.76
CA ILE A 680 -13.54 -15.86 -8.09
C ILE A 680 -14.62 -15.01 -7.44
N GLU A 681 -14.23 -13.98 -6.70
CA GLU A 681 -15.14 -13.03 -6.05
C GLU A 681 -14.94 -11.63 -6.63
N LEU A 682 -16.01 -11.02 -7.15
CA LEU A 682 -15.98 -9.69 -7.76
C LEU A 682 -16.82 -8.71 -6.94
N ARG A 683 -16.23 -7.57 -6.59
CA ARG A 683 -16.87 -6.51 -5.81
C ARG A 683 -16.65 -5.14 -6.44
N ASP A 684 -17.48 -4.19 -6.02
CA ASP A 684 -17.25 -2.76 -6.18
C ASP A 684 -17.05 -2.29 -7.64
N GLY A 685 -17.77 -2.91 -8.59
CA GLY A 685 -17.69 -2.54 -10.01
C GLY A 685 -16.50 -3.15 -10.74
N SER A 686 -15.99 -4.27 -10.28
CA SER A 686 -14.90 -5.00 -10.93
C SER A 686 -15.38 -5.73 -12.19
N ASN A 687 -14.70 -5.52 -13.32
CA ASN A 687 -15.04 -6.03 -14.63
C ASN A 687 -13.86 -6.77 -15.28
N PRO A 688 -13.37 -7.87 -14.70
CA PRO A 688 -12.24 -8.60 -15.26
C PRO A 688 -12.59 -9.26 -16.61
N THR A 689 -11.55 -9.46 -17.41
CA THR A 689 -11.61 -10.33 -18.59
C THR A 689 -11.03 -11.69 -18.19
N ILE A 690 -11.83 -12.76 -18.29
CA ILE A 690 -11.47 -14.12 -17.89
C ILE A 690 -11.49 -15.00 -19.15
N MET A 691 -10.36 -15.61 -19.48
CA MET A 691 -10.23 -16.37 -20.73
C MET A 691 -9.52 -17.72 -20.50
N ALA A 692 -10.03 -18.76 -21.12
CA ALA A 692 -9.41 -20.08 -21.10
C ALA A 692 -9.08 -20.56 -19.67
N CYS A 693 -9.95 -20.27 -18.71
CA CYS A 693 -9.78 -20.62 -17.30
C CYS A 693 -10.68 -21.79 -16.90
N GLU A 694 -10.19 -22.60 -15.95
CA GLU A 694 -10.94 -23.63 -15.27
C GLU A 694 -11.24 -23.18 -13.84
N VAL A 695 -12.52 -23.00 -13.49
CA VAL A 695 -12.97 -22.63 -12.14
C VAL A 695 -13.79 -23.78 -11.58
N MET A 696 -13.13 -24.67 -10.85
CA MET A 696 -13.70 -25.98 -10.55
C MET A 696 -13.56 -26.36 -9.06
N SER A 697 -14.47 -27.19 -8.59
CA SER A 697 -14.36 -27.87 -7.28
C SER A 697 -14.18 -26.91 -6.09
N ASN A 698 -14.68 -25.67 -6.20
CA ASN A 698 -14.68 -24.71 -5.09
C ASN A 698 -15.89 -24.95 -4.18
N VAL A 699 -15.74 -24.76 -2.86
CA VAL A 699 -16.84 -25.00 -1.89
C VAL A 699 -18.01 -24.02 -2.10
N GLY A 700 -17.73 -22.78 -2.53
CA GLY A 700 -18.71 -21.79 -2.89
C GLY A 700 -19.16 -21.86 -4.34
N ALA A 701 -19.55 -20.72 -4.91
CA ALA A 701 -19.82 -20.58 -6.34
C ALA A 701 -18.49 -20.56 -7.14
N GLY A 702 -18.55 -20.88 -8.44
CA GLY A 702 -17.38 -20.68 -9.30
C GLY A 702 -17.01 -19.20 -9.36
N VAL A 703 -17.96 -18.33 -9.76
CA VAL A 703 -17.81 -16.88 -9.80
C VAL A 703 -18.95 -16.24 -9.03
N GLU A 704 -18.62 -15.41 -8.03
CA GLU A 704 -19.58 -14.71 -7.19
C GLU A 704 -19.41 -13.19 -7.32
N MET A 705 -20.50 -12.46 -7.57
CA MET A 705 -20.50 -11.02 -7.82
C MET A 705 -21.40 -10.30 -6.82
N TRP A 706 -20.84 -9.36 -6.08
CA TRP A 706 -21.55 -8.59 -5.06
C TRP A 706 -21.84 -7.17 -5.52
N LEU A 707 -23.04 -6.71 -5.19
CA LEU A 707 -23.46 -5.32 -5.44
C LEU A 707 -22.98 -4.42 -4.31
N LYS A 708 -22.40 -3.27 -4.63
CA LYS A 708 -22.15 -2.21 -3.65
C LYS A 708 -23.23 -1.13 -3.76
N LYS A 709 -23.89 -0.84 -2.66
CA LYS A 709 -24.76 0.34 -2.51
C LYS A 709 -24.04 1.39 -1.68
N ASP A 710 -23.63 2.48 -2.32
CA ASP A 710 -23.11 3.66 -1.65
C ASP A 710 -24.08 4.84 -1.85
N GLY A 711 -24.94 5.05 -0.88
CA GLY A 711 -26.00 6.05 -0.94
C GLY A 711 -26.99 5.82 -2.09
N ARG A 712 -26.85 6.64 -3.17
CA ARG A 712 -27.71 6.55 -4.37
C ARG A 712 -27.03 5.85 -5.56
N VAL A 713 -25.76 5.49 -5.43
CA VAL A 713 -25.01 4.82 -6.50
C VAL A 713 -25.00 3.33 -6.21
N VAL A 714 -25.30 2.53 -7.22
CA VAL A 714 -25.16 1.07 -7.19
C VAL A 714 -24.05 0.73 -8.18
N LEU A 715 -23.01 0.07 -7.71
CA LEU A 715 -21.94 -0.44 -8.55
C LEU A 715 -22.23 -1.90 -8.88
N TYR A 716 -22.25 -2.21 -10.16
CA TYR A 716 -22.46 -3.55 -10.69
C TYR A 716 -21.16 -4.08 -11.31
N ASN A 717 -21.05 -5.40 -11.40
CA ASN A 717 -19.92 -6.07 -12.04
C ASN A 717 -20.38 -6.60 -13.42
N TYR A 718 -19.54 -6.38 -14.43
CA TYR A 718 -19.77 -6.77 -15.83
C TYR A 718 -18.56 -7.57 -16.37
N PRO A 719 -18.22 -8.73 -15.81
CA PRO A 719 -17.09 -9.52 -16.31
C PRO A 719 -17.38 -10.08 -17.71
N THR A 720 -16.31 -10.25 -18.48
CA THR A 720 -16.35 -10.97 -19.75
C THR A 720 -15.62 -12.30 -19.59
N MET A 721 -16.28 -13.40 -19.97
CA MET A 721 -15.73 -14.75 -19.89
C MET A 721 -15.74 -15.41 -21.28
N THR A 722 -14.59 -15.98 -21.67
CA THR A 722 -14.47 -16.66 -22.96
C THR A 722 -13.69 -17.94 -22.81
N ASN A 723 -14.16 -19.04 -23.40
CA ASN A 723 -13.54 -20.36 -23.36
C ASN A 723 -13.25 -20.85 -21.94
N CYS A 724 -14.16 -20.61 -21.00
CA CYS A 724 -14.01 -20.99 -19.60
C CYS A 724 -14.82 -22.23 -19.25
N ILE A 725 -14.27 -23.08 -18.39
CA ILE A 725 -14.98 -24.16 -17.71
C ILE A 725 -15.29 -23.69 -16.29
N ILE A 726 -16.56 -23.69 -15.91
CA ILE A 726 -17.04 -23.33 -14.59
C ILE A 726 -17.87 -24.50 -14.08
N ALA A 727 -17.23 -25.42 -13.40
CA ALA A 727 -17.84 -26.71 -13.12
C ALA A 727 -17.56 -27.22 -11.71
N GLU A 728 -18.42 -28.11 -11.23
CA GLU A 728 -18.19 -28.86 -9.99
C GLU A 728 -18.08 -27.97 -8.72
N ASN A 729 -18.54 -26.73 -8.76
CA ASN A 729 -18.54 -25.84 -7.63
C ASN A 729 -19.72 -26.11 -6.70
N GLY A 730 -19.49 -26.10 -5.38
CA GLY A 730 -20.44 -26.63 -4.40
C GLY A 730 -21.76 -25.88 -4.28
N GLN A 731 -21.79 -24.58 -4.60
CA GLN A 731 -23.03 -23.78 -4.51
C GLN A 731 -23.64 -23.45 -5.85
N GLY A 732 -22.90 -23.07 -6.83
CA GLY A 732 -23.38 -22.74 -8.17
C GLY A 732 -22.25 -22.37 -9.11
N GLY A 733 -22.56 -22.22 -10.40
CA GLY A 733 -21.56 -21.82 -11.37
C GLY A 733 -21.25 -20.34 -11.26
N ILE A 734 -22.20 -19.48 -11.58
CA ILE A 734 -22.05 -18.02 -11.64
C ILE A 734 -23.21 -17.36 -10.91
N THR A 735 -22.90 -16.43 -9.97
CA THR A 735 -23.92 -15.76 -9.17
C THR A 735 -23.76 -14.24 -9.18
N GLY A 736 -24.89 -13.52 -9.30
CA GLY A 736 -24.94 -12.04 -9.29
C GLY A 736 -24.48 -11.37 -10.58
N GLY A 737 -24.36 -10.04 -10.57
CA GLY A 737 -23.81 -9.21 -11.64
C GLY A 737 -24.47 -9.34 -13.02
N PHE A 738 -23.74 -8.90 -14.07
CA PHE A 738 -24.15 -8.89 -15.48
C PHE A 738 -23.04 -9.52 -16.36
N PRO A 739 -22.78 -10.82 -16.26
CA PRO A 739 -21.70 -11.45 -17.00
C PRO A 739 -22.01 -11.55 -18.49
N THR A 740 -20.99 -11.40 -19.33
CA THR A 740 -21.01 -11.73 -20.74
C THR A 740 -20.15 -12.97 -20.98
N MET A 741 -20.73 -14.01 -21.58
CA MET A 741 -20.06 -15.30 -21.75
C MET A 741 -20.12 -15.73 -23.23
N ASN A 742 -18.98 -16.18 -23.73
CA ASN A 742 -18.87 -16.77 -25.04
C ASN A 742 -18.05 -18.06 -25.00
N ASN A 743 -18.53 -19.11 -25.67
CA ASN A 743 -17.83 -20.39 -25.67
C ASN A 743 -17.43 -20.85 -24.24
N CYS A 744 -18.38 -20.89 -23.32
CA CYS A 744 -18.15 -21.37 -21.94
C CYS A 744 -18.90 -22.68 -21.68
N THR A 745 -18.38 -23.52 -20.80
CA THR A 745 -19.06 -24.69 -20.26
C THR A 745 -19.34 -24.49 -18.79
N ILE A 746 -20.63 -24.45 -18.42
CA ILE A 746 -21.10 -24.29 -17.04
C ILE A 746 -21.81 -25.61 -16.66
N ALA A 747 -21.12 -26.47 -15.93
CA ALA A 747 -21.62 -27.83 -15.75
C ALA A 747 -21.38 -28.42 -14.35
N ALA A 748 -22.24 -29.35 -13.95
CA ALA A 748 -22.08 -30.15 -12.73
C ALA A 748 -21.86 -29.33 -11.44
N ASN A 749 -22.32 -28.06 -11.39
CA ASN A 749 -22.27 -27.27 -10.18
C ASN A 749 -23.38 -27.71 -9.20
N GLY A 750 -23.11 -27.69 -7.89
CA GLY A 750 -24.05 -28.15 -6.86
C GLY A 750 -25.31 -27.30 -6.72
N GLY A 751 -25.32 -26.09 -7.22
CA GLY A 751 -26.47 -25.18 -7.30
C GLY A 751 -26.81 -24.79 -8.72
N CYS A 752 -27.47 -23.61 -8.90
CA CYS A 752 -27.83 -23.10 -10.21
C CYS A 752 -26.59 -22.84 -11.08
N GLY A 753 -26.62 -23.24 -12.35
CA GLY A 753 -25.54 -22.98 -13.29
C GLY A 753 -25.25 -21.50 -13.41
N ILE A 754 -26.27 -20.71 -13.70
CA ILE A 754 -26.21 -19.24 -13.76
C ILE A 754 -27.39 -18.64 -13.00
N SER A 755 -27.11 -17.90 -11.92
CA SER A 755 -28.09 -17.10 -11.16
C SER A 755 -27.63 -15.65 -11.16
N SER A 756 -27.91 -14.91 -12.21
CA SER A 756 -27.43 -13.56 -12.50
C SER A 756 -28.57 -12.64 -12.93
N LEU A 757 -28.33 -11.31 -12.90
CA LEU A 757 -29.41 -10.34 -13.19
C LEU A 757 -29.84 -10.35 -14.66
N GLU A 758 -28.91 -10.11 -15.57
CA GLU A 758 -29.13 -10.10 -17.03
C GLU A 758 -27.89 -10.68 -17.73
N PRO A 759 -27.60 -11.99 -17.61
CA PRO A 759 -26.46 -12.60 -18.26
C PRO A 759 -26.65 -12.66 -19.77
N THR A 760 -25.57 -12.41 -20.52
CA THR A 760 -25.52 -12.60 -21.97
C THR A 760 -24.66 -13.80 -22.28
N VAL A 761 -25.21 -14.82 -22.96
CA VAL A 761 -24.54 -16.09 -23.23
C VAL A 761 -24.64 -16.46 -24.68
N MET A 762 -23.51 -16.85 -25.28
CA MET A 762 -23.45 -17.32 -26.65
C MET A 762 -22.50 -18.51 -26.80
N ASN A 763 -22.77 -19.40 -27.76
CA ASN A 763 -21.92 -20.54 -28.15
C ASN A 763 -21.52 -21.43 -26.95
N SER A 764 -22.35 -21.54 -25.92
CA SER A 764 -21.98 -22.10 -24.61
C SER A 764 -22.76 -23.40 -24.32
N ILE A 765 -22.39 -24.06 -23.23
CA ILE A 765 -23.10 -25.26 -22.73
C ILE A 765 -23.42 -25.04 -21.26
N ILE A 766 -24.71 -25.22 -20.87
CA ILE A 766 -25.20 -25.09 -19.51
C ILE A 766 -25.95 -26.36 -19.16
N TYR A 767 -25.28 -27.29 -18.48
CA TYR A 767 -25.79 -28.65 -18.34
C TYR A 767 -25.39 -29.33 -17.01
N HIS A 768 -26.21 -30.22 -16.49
CA HIS A 768 -25.97 -31.00 -15.28
C HIS A 768 -25.83 -30.19 -13.98
N ASN A 769 -26.35 -28.96 -13.87
CA ASN A 769 -26.25 -28.16 -12.69
C ASN A 769 -27.38 -28.47 -11.69
N GLY A 770 -27.11 -28.37 -10.42
CA GLY A 770 -28.04 -28.59 -9.32
C GLY A 770 -28.66 -30.01 -9.36
N ASP A 771 -29.99 -30.09 -9.31
CA ASP A 771 -30.75 -31.33 -9.38
C ASP A 771 -31.03 -31.78 -10.81
N ASN A 772 -30.35 -31.28 -11.81
CA ASN A 772 -30.54 -31.52 -13.24
C ASN A 772 -31.88 -30.98 -13.79
N SER A 773 -32.64 -30.18 -13.02
CA SER A 773 -33.86 -29.55 -13.54
C SER A 773 -33.55 -28.37 -14.47
N ALA A 774 -34.48 -28.03 -15.35
CA ALA A 774 -34.34 -26.83 -16.19
C ALA A 774 -34.20 -25.55 -15.36
N ALA A 775 -34.85 -25.46 -14.20
CA ALA A 775 -34.79 -24.32 -13.31
C ALA A 775 -33.41 -24.11 -12.66
N MET A 776 -32.61 -25.17 -12.54
CA MET A 776 -31.27 -25.09 -12.00
C MET A 776 -30.19 -24.79 -13.02
N GLN A 777 -30.53 -24.67 -14.30
CA GLN A 777 -29.52 -24.29 -15.30
C GLN A 777 -29.34 -22.79 -15.37
N VAL A 778 -30.41 -22.01 -15.43
CA VAL A 778 -30.38 -20.56 -15.57
C VAL A 778 -31.51 -19.93 -14.79
N GLU A 779 -31.19 -18.94 -13.97
CA GLU A 779 -32.12 -18.08 -13.24
C GLU A 779 -31.86 -16.62 -13.63
N GLY A 780 -32.91 -15.84 -13.89
CA GLY A 780 -32.86 -14.42 -14.25
C GLY A 780 -33.29 -14.14 -15.70
N ASP A 781 -33.19 -12.85 -16.09
CA ASP A 781 -33.61 -12.37 -17.43
C ASP A 781 -32.43 -12.52 -18.44
N ALA A 782 -32.01 -13.77 -18.70
CA ALA A 782 -30.87 -14.08 -19.53
C ALA A 782 -31.15 -13.91 -21.06
N VAL A 783 -30.19 -13.33 -21.75
CA VAL A 783 -30.13 -13.33 -23.22
C VAL A 783 -29.18 -14.45 -23.67
N ILE A 784 -29.74 -15.55 -24.14
CA ILE A 784 -28.98 -16.76 -24.50
C ILE A 784 -29.24 -17.07 -25.98
N THR A 785 -28.16 -17.27 -26.74
CA THR A 785 -28.21 -17.64 -28.15
C THR A 785 -27.16 -18.70 -28.48
N TYR A 786 -27.42 -19.58 -29.41
CA TYR A 786 -26.52 -20.62 -29.90
C TYR A 786 -25.88 -21.41 -28.75
N THR A 787 -26.68 -21.82 -27.77
CA THR A 787 -26.25 -22.43 -26.53
C THR A 787 -27.05 -23.69 -26.23
N ALA A 788 -26.38 -24.74 -25.81
CA ALA A 788 -27.03 -25.95 -25.31
C ALA A 788 -27.39 -25.74 -23.81
N VAL A 789 -28.71 -25.74 -23.52
CA VAL A 789 -29.25 -25.54 -22.18
C VAL A 789 -30.13 -26.71 -21.79
N GLN A 790 -29.81 -27.41 -20.70
CA GLN A 790 -30.66 -28.51 -20.24
C GLN A 790 -32.05 -28.04 -19.85
N GLY A 791 -33.07 -28.65 -20.40
CA GLY A 791 -34.46 -28.25 -20.22
C GLY A 791 -34.89 -27.18 -21.27
N GLY A 792 -33.98 -26.65 -22.07
CA GLY A 792 -34.22 -25.66 -23.12
C GLY A 792 -34.32 -24.22 -22.62
N TRP A 793 -33.97 -23.25 -23.44
CA TRP A 793 -34.09 -21.81 -23.20
C TRP A 793 -34.51 -21.08 -24.48
N PRO A 794 -35.42 -20.08 -24.38
CA PRO A 794 -35.82 -19.29 -25.57
C PRO A 794 -34.62 -18.50 -26.13
N GLY A 795 -34.41 -18.55 -27.43
CA GLY A 795 -33.37 -17.80 -28.14
C GLY A 795 -32.98 -18.45 -29.45
N GLU A 796 -32.33 -17.67 -30.32
CA GLU A 796 -31.89 -18.14 -31.63
C GLU A 796 -30.77 -19.17 -31.45
N GLY A 797 -30.89 -20.31 -32.13
CA GLY A 797 -29.87 -21.36 -32.18
C GLY A 797 -29.69 -22.15 -30.90
N ASN A 798 -30.53 -21.94 -29.88
CA ASN A 798 -30.47 -22.70 -28.63
C ASN A 798 -30.99 -24.12 -28.82
N MET A 799 -30.41 -25.06 -28.09
CA MET A 799 -30.78 -26.47 -28.11
C MET A 799 -30.88 -27.07 -26.70
N ASN A 800 -31.56 -28.22 -26.59
CA ASN A 800 -31.74 -28.98 -25.37
C ASN A 800 -31.15 -30.40 -25.45
N ASP A 801 -30.36 -30.67 -26.46
CA ASP A 801 -29.75 -31.99 -26.65
C ASP A 801 -28.59 -32.18 -25.69
N ASP A 802 -28.38 -33.44 -25.25
CA ASP A 802 -27.28 -33.81 -24.40
C ASP A 802 -25.94 -33.47 -25.09
N PRO A 803 -25.07 -32.67 -24.45
CA PRO A 803 -23.79 -32.30 -25.04
C PRO A 803 -22.84 -33.48 -25.26
N CYS A 804 -23.11 -34.62 -24.74
CA CYS A 804 -22.29 -35.84 -24.85
C CYS A 804 -20.82 -35.53 -24.48
N PHE A 805 -20.57 -35.06 -23.26
CA PHE A 805 -19.22 -34.87 -22.74
C PHE A 805 -18.45 -36.19 -22.72
N ALA A 806 -17.15 -36.15 -22.88
CA ALA A 806 -16.28 -37.31 -22.77
C ALA A 806 -16.41 -37.97 -21.40
N LEU A 807 -16.57 -37.18 -20.34
CA LEU A 807 -16.91 -37.62 -19.00
C LEU A 807 -17.66 -36.45 -18.30
N ALA A 808 -18.87 -36.69 -17.82
CA ALA A 808 -19.66 -35.65 -17.17
C ALA A 808 -19.28 -35.42 -15.68
N GLY A 809 -18.30 -36.14 -15.15
CA GLY A 809 -18.02 -36.22 -13.72
C GLY A 809 -19.04 -37.08 -12.98
N TYR A 810 -18.60 -37.77 -11.91
CA TYR A 810 -19.48 -38.59 -11.06
C TYR A 810 -18.88 -38.85 -9.69
N TRP A 811 -19.77 -39.19 -8.75
CA TRP A 811 -19.32 -39.71 -7.45
C TRP A 811 -18.97 -41.21 -7.61
N ASP A 812 -17.73 -41.53 -7.31
CA ASP A 812 -17.29 -42.92 -7.17
C ASP A 812 -17.55 -43.38 -5.74
N LEU A 813 -18.38 -44.40 -5.57
CA LEU A 813 -18.78 -44.95 -4.29
C LEU A 813 -17.67 -45.84 -3.68
N ASN A 814 -16.48 -45.82 -4.24
CA ASN A 814 -15.31 -46.59 -3.79
C ASN A 814 -15.58 -48.10 -3.50
N GLY A 815 -16.59 -48.67 -4.16
CA GLY A 815 -17.06 -50.04 -3.95
C GLY A 815 -17.86 -50.27 -2.69
N THR A 816 -18.24 -49.24 -1.95
CA THR A 816 -18.96 -49.25 -0.67
C THR A 816 -20.26 -48.44 -0.74
N PRO A 817 -21.29 -48.85 -1.49
CA PRO A 817 -22.49 -48.06 -1.78
C PRO A 817 -23.27 -47.57 -0.56
N ASP A 818 -23.07 -48.24 0.61
CA ASP A 818 -23.74 -47.90 1.87
C ASP A 818 -22.88 -46.99 2.80
N ASP A 819 -21.63 -46.68 2.45
CA ASP A 819 -20.73 -45.84 3.22
C ASP A 819 -20.30 -44.65 2.39
N THR A 820 -20.96 -43.49 2.60
CA THR A 820 -20.67 -42.25 1.88
C THR A 820 -19.43 -41.52 2.40
N SER A 821 -18.77 -42.06 3.42
CA SER A 821 -17.61 -41.38 4.03
C SER A 821 -16.31 -41.58 3.22
N ASP A 822 -16.27 -42.54 2.33
CA ASP A 822 -15.14 -42.86 1.44
C ASP A 822 -15.45 -42.60 -0.04
N ASP A 823 -16.64 -42.03 -0.34
CA ASP A 823 -16.98 -41.52 -1.68
C ASP A 823 -16.04 -40.42 -2.11
N PHE A 824 -15.64 -40.42 -3.34
CA PHE A 824 -14.87 -39.31 -3.92
C PHE A 824 -15.41 -38.90 -5.30
N TRP A 825 -15.28 -37.62 -5.59
CA TRP A 825 -15.69 -37.07 -6.87
C TRP A 825 -14.63 -37.35 -7.94
N VAL A 826 -15.05 -37.93 -9.07
CA VAL A 826 -14.24 -38.07 -10.28
C VAL A 826 -14.53 -36.88 -11.19
N PRO A 827 -13.55 -35.97 -11.41
CA PRO A 827 -13.75 -34.78 -12.24
C PRO A 827 -14.16 -35.10 -13.66
N GLY A 828 -14.95 -34.20 -14.26
CA GLY A 828 -15.40 -34.32 -15.65
C GLY A 828 -14.30 -34.01 -16.67
N ASP A 829 -14.41 -34.61 -17.86
CA ASP A 829 -13.74 -34.17 -19.09
C ASP A 829 -14.81 -33.60 -20.02
N TYR A 830 -14.84 -32.26 -20.07
CA TYR A 830 -15.88 -31.49 -20.78
C TYR A 830 -15.60 -31.31 -22.28
N HIS A 831 -14.67 -32.07 -22.87
CA HIS A 831 -14.57 -32.20 -24.31
C HIS A 831 -15.80 -32.92 -24.87
N LEU A 832 -16.21 -32.53 -26.07
CA LEU A 832 -17.33 -33.14 -26.75
C LEU A 832 -16.91 -34.44 -27.41
N CYS A 833 -17.68 -35.55 -27.22
CA CYS A 833 -17.45 -36.78 -27.95
C CYS A 833 -17.52 -36.54 -29.46
N SER A 834 -16.63 -37.18 -30.22
CA SER A 834 -16.60 -37.12 -31.68
C SER A 834 -16.11 -38.42 -32.31
N GLN A 835 -16.89 -38.91 -33.31
CA GLN A 835 -16.48 -40.04 -34.16
C GLN A 835 -15.34 -39.65 -35.13
N ALA A 836 -15.14 -38.37 -35.40
CA ALA A 836 -14.06 -37.86 -36.24
C ALA A 836 -12.76 -37.64 -35.43
N GLY A 837 -12.87 -37.25 -34.18
CA GLY A 837 -11.73 -37.08 -33.30
C GLY A 837 -12.00 -36.08 -32.17
N ARG A 838 -11.67 -36.47 -30.95
CA ARG A 838 -11.67 -35.67 -29.75
C ARG A 838 -10.26 -35.63 -29.15
N TRP A 839 -9.87 -34.45 -28.68
CA TRP A 839 -8.60 -34.33 -27.93
C TRP A 839 -8.69 -34.99 -26.57
N ASN A 840 -7.75 -35.93 -26.28
CA ASN A 840 -7.55 -36.51 -24.96
C ASN A 840 -6.41 -35.75 -24.27
N ALA A 841 -6.75 -34.90 -23.30
CA ALA A 841 -5.79 -34.07 -22.62
C ALA A 841 -4.81 -34.89 -21.74
N GLY A 842 -5.23 -36.02 -21.20
CA GLY A 842 -4.39 -36.91 -20.36
C GLY A 842 -3.29 -37.59 -21.15
N GLU A 843 -3.61 -38.06 -22.36
CA GLU A 843 -2.68 -38.78 -23.23
C GLU A 843 -2.07 -37.90 -24.32
N GLN A 844 -2.58 -36.66 -24.48
CA GLN A 844 -2.18 -35.68 -25.51
C GLN A 844 -2.27 -36.27 -26.94
N VAL A 845 -3.35 -36.95 -27.22
CA VAL A 845 -3.64 -37.59 -28.53
C VAL A 845 -5.08 -37.36 -28.94
N TRP A 846 -5.33 -37.49 -30.25
CA TRP A 846 -6.70 -37.49 -30.78
C TRP A 846 -7.25 -38.93 -30.70
N ILE A 847 -8.46 -39.08 -30.14
CA ILE A 847 -9.17 -40.35 -30.03
C ILE A 847 -10.56 -40.21 -30.69
N GLN A 848 -11.09 -41.35 -31.15
CA GLN A 848 -12.43 -41.39 -31.73
C GLN A 848 -13.41 -42.02 -30.72
N ASP A 849 -14.56 -41.37 -30.57
CA ASP A 849 -15.61 -41.84 -29.68
C ASP A 849 -16.66 -42.64 -30.46
N ALA A 850 -17.57 -43.31 -29.75
CA ALA A 850 -18.66 -44.07 -30.37
C ALA A 850 -19.80 -43.21 -30.93
N ILE A 851 -19.89 -41.97 -30.42
CA ILE A 851 -20.96 -41.00 -30.78
C ILE A 851 -20.33 -39.64 -31.09
N THR A 852 -21.11 -38.78 -31.76
CA THR A 852 -20.74 -37.37 -31.98
C THR A 852 -21.73 -36.51 -31.25
N SER A 853 -21.22 -35.53 -30.54
CA SER A 853 -21.97 -34.52 -29.81
C SER A 853 -22.79 -33.61 -30.76
N PRO A 854 -24.06 -33.36 -30.47
CA PRO A 854 -24.87 -32.40 -31.27
C PRO A 854 -24.39 -30.94 -31.09
N CYS A 855 -23.51 -30.67 -30.14
CA CYS A 855 -22.93 -29.34 -29.90
C CYS A 855 -21.74 -29.03 -30.83
N ILE A 856 -21.27 -30.00 -31.62
CA ILE A 856 -20.24 -29.80 -32.66
C ILE A 856 -20.91 -29.06 -33.84
N ASP A 857 -20.25 -28.03 -34.41
CA ASP A 857 -20.73 -27.17 -35.48
C ASP A 857 -22.11 -26.53 -35.22
N ALA A 858 -22.49 -26.35 -33.97
CA ALA A 858 -23.81 -25.86 -33.59
C ALA A 858 -23.83 -24.41 -33.11
N GLY A 859 -22.69 -23.78 -32.92
CA GLY A 859 -22.57 -22.39 -32.48
C GLY A 859 -23.00 -21.37 -33.57
N ASN A 860 -22.83 -20.07 -33.30
CA ASN A 860 -23.19 -19.01 -34.24
C ASN A 860 -22.29 -19.05 -35.48
N ALA A 861 -22.93 -19.07 -36.67
CA ALA A 861 -22.24 -19.17 -37.97
C ALA A 861 -21.31 -17.99 -38.28
N ASP A 862 -21.54 -16.82 -37.64
CA ASP A 862 -20.69 -15.63 -37.78
C ASP A 862 -19.50 -15.61 -36.82
N SER A 863 -19.39 -16.59 -35.89
CA SER A 863 -18.26 -16.71 -34.96
C SER A 863 -17.05 -17.34 -35.67
N ASP A 864 -15.86 -16.95 -35.21
CA ASP A 864 -14.60 -17.43 -35.77
C ASP A 864 -14.33 -18.89 -35.34
N TRP A 865 -14.30 -19.78 -36.26
CA TRP A 865 -13.99 -21.19 -36.12
C TRP A 865 -12.63 -21.61 -36.71
N SER A 866 -11.87 -20.64 -37.23
CA SER A 866 -10.65 -20.88 -38.00
C SER A 866 -9.54 -21.60 -37.21
N ALA A 867 -9.59 -21.56 -35.87
CA ALA A 867 -8.65 -22.26 -35.01
C ALA A 867 -9.05 -23.72 -34.72
N GLU A 868 -10.24 -24.14 -35.07
CA GLU A 868 -10.67 -25.55 -34.87
C GLU A 868 -9.97 -26.50 -35.84
N PRO A 869 -9.61 -27.72 -35.40
CA PRO A 869 -8.87 -28.68 -36.20
C PRO A 869 -9.76 -29.25 -37.35
N GLU A 870 -9.12 -29.57 -38.46
CA GLU A 870 -9.79 -30.25 -39.59
C GLU A 870 -9.95 -31.77 -39.27
N PRO A 871 -11.07 -32.39 -39.66
CA PRO A 871 -12.23 -31.78 -40.33
C PRO A 871 -13.05 -30.95 -39.32
N ASN A 872 -13.50 -29.78 -39.76
CA ASN A 872 -14.47 -28.93 -39.07
C ASN A 872 -15.62 -28.59 -40.01
N GLY A 873 -16.78 -28.34 -39.49
CA GLY A 873 -18.00 -28.06 -40.29
C GLY A 873 -18.10 -26.62 -40.76
N GLN A 874 -17.03 -25.81 -40.72
CA GLN A 874 -16.99 -24.38 -41.00
C GLN A 874 -17.98 -23.60 -40.15
N ARG A 875 -18.15 -24.05 -38.92
CA ARG A 875 -19.00 -23.43 -37.91
C ARG A 875 -18.47 -23.78 -36.54
N ILE A 876 -18.45 -22.81 -35.61
CA ILE A 876 -17.86 -22.98 -34.28
C ILE A 876 -18.61 -24.03 -33.47
N ASN A 877 -17.88 -24.82 -32.70
CA ASN A 877 -18.41 -25.71 -31.66
C ASN A 877 -18.94 -24.90 -30.46
N MET A 878 -19.99 -25.40 -29.80
CA MET A 878 -20.42 -24.86 -28.54
C MET A 878 -19.49 -25.33 -27.39
N GLY A 879 -19.42 -24.53 -26.30
CA GLY A 879 -18.68 -24.88 -25.08
C GLY A 879 -17.23 -24.40 -25.08
N ALA A 880 -16.52 -24.69 -23.97
CA ALA A 880 -15.22 -24.07 -23.60
C ALA A 880 -14.10 -24.33 -24.61
N TYR A 881 -14.17 -25.39 -25.39
CA TYR A 881 -13.15 -25.72 -26.37
C TYR A 881 -13.50 -25.24 -27.80
N GLY A 882 -14.72 -24.75 -28.06
CA GLY A 882 -15.11 -24.20 -29.36
C GLY A 882 -14.24 -23.01 -29.78
N GLY A 883 -13.88 -22.92 -31.06
CA GLY A 883 -12.98 -21.91 -31.60
C GLY A 883 -11.52 -22.08 -31.17
N THR A 884 -11.12 -23.24 -30.65
CA THR A 884 -9.75 -23.53 -30.19
C THR A 884 -9.10 -24.70 -30.92
N PRO A 885 -7.76 -24.83 -30.94
CA PRO A 885 -7.08 -26.00 -31.51
C PRO A 885 -7.39 -27.33 -30.84
N LYS A 886 -8.13 -27.34 -29.73
CA LYS A 886 -8.56 -28.55 -28.98
C LYS A 886 -10.05 -28.84 -29.17
N ALA A 887 -10.73 -28.12 -30.04
CA ALA A 887 -12.11 -28.37 -30.38
C ALA A 887 -12.27 -29.78 -30.98
N SER A 888 -13.36 -30.46 -30.64
CA SER A 888 -13.66 -31.78 -31.23
C SER A 888 -13.99 -31.67 -32.73
N MET A 889 -13.46 -32.58 -33.52
CA MET A 889 -13.58 -32.55 -34.99
C MET A 889 -15.00 -32.93 -35.46
N SER A 890 -15.42 -32.40 -36.58
CA SER A 890 -16.65 -32.75 -37.27
C SER A 890 -16.53 -34.12 -37.98
N PRO A 891 -17.58 -34.95 -38.02
CA PRO A 891 -17.55 -36.24 -38.69
C PRO A 891 -17.55 -36.09 -40.25
#